data_7132bde2c014eda05dbebfcba7afaa7a
#
_entry.id   7132bde2c014eda05dbebfcba7afaa7a
#
_cell.length_a   1.000
_cell.length_b   1.000
_cell.length_c   1.000
_cell.angle_alpha   90.00
_cell.angle_beta   90.00
_cell.angle_gamma   90.00
#
_symmetry.space_group_name_H-M   'P 1'
#
loop_
_entity.id
_entity.type
_entity.pdbx_description
1 polymer ?
#
loop_
_entity_poly.entity_id
_entity_poly.type
_entity_poly.pdbx_seq_one_letter_code
_entity_poly.pdbx_strand_id
1 'polypeptide(L)'
;MQEVTPMMQHYLQTKKEYKDCILFYRLGDFYEMFFDDAKTVSRELELTLTGKSCGLEERAPMCGVPFHAADGYINRLVKKGYKVAICEQVEDPKLAKGIVKREVIRVVTPGTNIDMQSLDEAKNNYLMCIVYLADKYGIATTDVTTGDFFVTEVDSERKLLDELNRFAPSEIICNEPFYMSGIDIEDMKNRMNIAISSLDSWYFGDETARETIRMHFHIQSLLGLGLEDYDCGVIAAGALLKYLYETQKNSLANILEIHPYSIGKYMIIDSSSRRNLELVETLREKQKRGSLLWVLDKTKTAMGARLLRSYVEQPLIDKEEILKRQQLIAKLNEQEITREELREYLNPIYDLERLITRITYQTANPRDMIAFRNSIQMLPPIATLLKDIDCELAAEIRDEFDCLTDLYELLLASINEEPPISVRDGDIIKEGYHEEVDRLRHASTDGKKWLADLEATEKEKTGIKNLRIKYNKVFGYYLEVTNSFKDLVPDYYVRKQTLTNAERYITPELKELEDTILGAEDRLVNLEYDLFREIRDQVAANVARIQKTAKAIAKIDVFVSLALVASQNNYCCPKINENGTIDIKGGRHPVVEKMIVNDMFIDNDTYLDNHHNRISIITGPNMAGKSTYMRQTALIVLMAQIGSYVPATSANIGIVDRIFTRVGASDDLASGQSTFMVEMNEVANILRNATSNSLLILDEIGRGTSTFDGLSIAWAVVEYISNPKLLGAKTLFATHYHELTELEGKLGNVNNYCIAVKEKGDDIVFLRKIVKGGADKSYGIQVAKLAGLPEMVVDRAKEIVNQLSANDITETVKNISVETAAATKKKKEPHLDEVDLTQMSLFDTVKDDDIIQELREVDISHMTPLDAMNKLYELQNKVKNRW
;
A
#
# COMPACT_ATOMS: atom_id res chain seq x y z
N MET A 1 26.01 -11.65 44.75
CA MET A 1 25.30 -11.26 43.50
C MET A 1 24.68 -9.93 43.79
N GLN A 2 25.12 -8.87 43.10
CA GLN A 2 24.46 -7.58 43.20
C GLN A 2 23.04 -7.74 42.64
N GLU A 3 22.03 -7.38 43.43
CA GLU A 3 20.64 -7.49 43.05
C GLU A 3 20.34 -6.35 42.04
N VAL A 4 20.01 -6.75 40.83
CA VAL A 4 19.49 -5.83 39.80
C VAL A 4 18.26 -5.12 40.35
N THR A 5 18.13 -3.81 40.11
CA THR A 5 16.97 -3.04 40.61
C THR A 5 15.65 -3.68 40.16
N PRO A 6 14.60 -3.64 40.99
CA PRO A 6 13.30 -4.25 40.65
C PRO A 6 12.72 -3.76 39.32
N MET A 7 12.93 -2.48 38.97
CA MET A 7 12.53 -1.90 37.68
C MET A 7 13.26 -2.60 36.52
N MET A 8 14.57 -2.83 36.65
CA MET A 8 15.35 -3.46 35.60
C MET A 8 15.05 -4.97 35.51
N GLN A 9 14.70 -5.62 36.61
CA GLN A 9 14.22 -7.01 36.60
C GLN A 9 12.93 -7.12 35.76
N HIS A 10 11.96 -6.22 35.98
CA HIS A 10 10.74 -6.18 35.21
C HIS A 10 11.01 -5.87 33.72
N TYR A 11 11.91 -4.91 33.39
CA TYR A 11 12.33 -4.64 32.03
C TYR A 11 12.89 -5.90 31.34
N LEU A 12 13.82 -6.60 31.97
CA LEU A 12 14.44 -7.79 31.42
C LEU A 12 13.45 -8.95 31.25
N GLN A 13 12.48 -9.07 32.16
CA GLN A 13 11.42 -10.07 32.04
C GLN A 13 10.52 -9.74 30.85
N THR A 14 10.03 -8.51 30.73
CA THR A 14 9.23 -8.05 29.57
C THR A 14 10.01 -8.22 28.27
N LYS A 15 11.30 -7.89 28.24
CA LYS A 15 12.12 -8.06 27.03
C LYS A 15 12.28 -9.52 26.62
N LYS A 16 12.27 -10.48 27.57
CA LYS A 16 12.29 -11.92 27.24
C LYS A 16 11.03 -12.38 26.50
N GLU A 17 9.88 -11.78 26.79
CA GLU A 17 8.61 -12.06 26.14
C GLU A 17 8.56 -11.44 24.73
N TYR A 18 9.20 -10.26 24.53
CA TYR A 18 9.23 -9.50 23.28
C TYR A 18 10.65 -9.40 22.70
N LYS A 19 11.32 -10.55 22.50
CA LYS A 19 12.74 -10.60 22.08
C LYS A 19 13.01 -9.95 20.72
N ASP A 20 12.09 -10.11 19.79
CA ASP A 20 12.15 -9.62 18.41
C ASP A 20 11.67 -8.16 18.25
N CYS A 21 11.20 -7.54 19.35
CA CYS A 21 10.72 -6.18 19.36
C CYS A 21 11.68 -5.24 20.07
N ILE A 22 11.82 -4.00 19.62
CA ILE A 22 12.42 -2.92 20.37
C ILE A 22 11.45 -2.51 21.48
N LEU A 23 11.88 -2.58 22.75
CA LEU A 23 11.01 -2.31 23.88
C LEU A 23 11.07 -0.83 24.30
N PHE A 24 9.99 -0.09 24.04
CA PHE A 24 9.76 1.27 24.54
C PHE A 24 9.14 1.19 25.93
N TYR A 25 9.98 1.36 26.95
CA TYR A 25 9.59 1.16 28.34
C TYR A 25 9.31 2.50 29.04
N ARG A 26 8.07 2.74 29.47
CA ARG A 26 7.65 4.01 30.08
C ARG A 26 8.27 4.24 31.45
N LEU A 27 9.00 5.33 31.61
CA LEU A 27 9.56 5.80 32.87
C LEU A 27 9.33 7.32 33.02
N GLY A 28 8.33 7.68 33.82
CA GLY A 28 7.92 9.07 33.97
C GLY A 28 7.46 9.66 32.63
N ASP A 29 8.09 10.75 32.20
CA ASP A 29 7.75 11.44 30.95
C ASP A 29 8.50 10.94 29.71
N PHE A 30 9.25 9.82 29.86
CA PHE A 30 10.03 9.25 28.76
C PHE A 30 9.69 7.78 28.51
N TYR A 31 9.85 7.34 27.26
CA TYR A 31 10.11 5.95 26.95
C TYR A 31 11.62 5.74 26.89
N GLU A 32 12.12 4.85 27.72
CA GLU A 32 13.53 4.50 27.78
C GLU A 32 13.76 3.11 27.21
N MET A 33 14.81 2.96 26.44
CA MET A 33 15.31 1.69 25.88
C MET A 33 16.68 1.39 26.52
N PHE A 34 16.96 0.09 26.73
CA PHE A 34 18.18 -0.34 27.38
C PHE A 34 18.92 -1.40 26.56
N PHE A 35 20.21 -1.61 26.87
CA PHE A 35 21.11 -2.59 26.27
C PHE A 35 21.16 -2.50 24.73
N ASP A 36 20.91 -3.61 24.03
CA ASP A 36 21.02 -3.68 22.59
C ASP A 36 19.91 -2.88 21.88
N ASP A 37 18.72 -2.80 22.47
CA ASP A 37 17.66 -1.91 21.97
C ASP A 37 18.12 -0.45 21.97
N ALA A 38 18.77 0.00 23.04
CA ALA A 38 19.30 1.35 23.14
C ALA A 38 20.39 1.63 22.10
N LYS A 39 21.30 0.68 21.86
CA LYS A 39 22.34 0.82 20.83
C LYS A 39 21.74 0.89 19.44
N THR A 40 20.77 0.03 19.15
CA THR A 40 20.06 -0.01 17.85
C THR A 40 19.31 1.30 17.63
N VAL A 41 18.46 1.71 18.57
CA VAL A 41 17.66 2.92 18.45
C VAL A 41 18.53 4.17 18.38
N SER A 42 19.60 4.26 19.17
CA SER A 42 20.56 5.37 19.12
C SER A 42 21.15 5.52 17.73
N ARG A 43 21.57 4.42 17.09
CA ARG A 43 22.11 4.42 15.73
C ARG A 43 21.06 4.75 14.68
N GLU A 44 19.89 4.12 14.74
CA GLU A 44 18.85 4.24 13.70
C GLU A 44 18.14 5.61 13.73
N LEU A 45 18.05 6.23 14.89
CA LEU A 45 17.32 7.50 15.10
C LEU A 45 18.26 8.67 15.43
N GLU A 46 19.59 8.44 15.48
CA GLU A 46 20.61 9.44 15.80
C GLU A 46 20.40 10.05 17.21
N LEU A 47 19.98 9.22 18.18
CA LEU A 47 19.77 9.64 19.55
C LEU A 47 21.05 9.48 20.38
N THR A 48 21.21 10.34 21.39
CA THR A 48 22.34 10.25 22.31
C THR A 48 22.26 8.97 23.15
N LEU A 49 23.29 8.13 23.06
CA LEU A 49 23.44 6.96 23.91
C LEU A 49 24.06 7.39 25.25
N THR A 50 23.35 7.09 26.33
CA THR A 50 23.77 7.37 27.73
C THR A 50 23.87 6.09 28.53
N GLY A 51 24.05 6.16 29.84
CA GLY A 51 24.07 5.00 30.70
C GLY A 51 23.29 5.24 31.98
N LYS A 52 22.52 4.23 32.42
CA LYS A 52 21.74 4.25 33.67
C LYS A 52 22.26 3.23 34.67
N SER A 53 22.46 3.67 35.94
CA SER A 53 22.79 2.74 37.04
C SER A 53 21.56 1.91 37.40
N CYS A 54 21.69 0.58 37.38
CA CYS A 54 20.59 -0.35 37.63
C CYS A 54 20.96 -1.55 38.51
N GLY A 55 22.02 -1.42 39.31
CA GLY A 55 22.52 -2.50 40.18
C GLY A 55 23.49 -3.45 39.48
N LEU A 56 23.88 -3.20 38.26
CA LEU A 56 24.96 -3.88 37.54
C LEU A 56 26.30 -3.20 37.83
N GLU A 57 27.42 -3.92 37.63
CA GLU A 57 28.80 -3.38 37.78
C GLU A 57 29.04 -2.23 36.78
N GLU A 58 28.55 -2.38 35.56
CA GLU A 58 28.56 -1.33 34.54
C GLU A 58 27.19 -0.66 34.38
N ARG A 59 27.21 0.59 33.96
CA ARG A 59 25.96 1.31 33.64
C ARG A 59 25.32 0.69 32.40
N ALA A 60 24.05 0.34 32.48
CA ALA A 60 23.31 -0.18 31.33
C ALA A 60 23.22 0.91 30.22
N PRO A 61 23.65 0.62 28.97
CA PRO A 61 23.43 1.52 27.85
C PRO A 61 21.95 1.88 27.76
N MET A 62 21.64 3.17 27.60
CA MET A 62 20.27 3.69 27.59
C MET A 62 20.16 4.85 26.61
N CYS A 63 19.05 4.90 25.88
CA CYS A 63 18.55 6.09 25.21
C CYS A 63 17.05 6.24 25.52
N GLY A 64 16.51 7.45 25.32
CA GLY A 64 15.11 7.70 25.61
C GLY A 64 14.53 8.82 24.76
N VAL A 65 13.21 8.77 24.59
CA VAL A 65 12.43 9.76 23.85
C VAL A 65 11.27 10.26 24.73
N PRO A 66 10.90 11.54 24.65
CA PRO A 66 9.73 12.05 25.37
C PRO A 66 8.47 11.32 24.91
N PHE A 67 7.59 10.94 25.86
CA PHE A 67 6.42 10.14 25.52
C PHE A 67 5.46 10.81 24.52
N HIS A 68 5.33 12.11 24.61
CA HIS A 68 4.47 12.90 23.72
C HIS A 68 5.01 13.00 22.27
N ALA A 69 6.29 12.68 22.06
CA ALA A 69 6.92 12.66 20.72
C ALA A 69 7.21 11.23 20.23
N ALA A 70 6.86 10.20 21.00
CA ALA A 70 7.24 8.81 20.75
C ALA A 70 6.74 8.28 19.40
N ASP A 71 5.52 8.64 18.98
CA ASP A 71 4.92 8.16 17.74
C ASP A 71 5.80 8.46 16.53
N GLY A 72 6.38 9.66 16.44
CA GLY A 72 7.28 10.01 15.35
C GLY A 72 8.54 9.15 15.29
N TYR A 73 9.09 8.76 16.44
CA TYR A 73 10.26 7.89 16.54
C TYR A 73 9.90 6.43 16.25
N ILE A 74 8.77 5.95 16.78
CA ILE A 74 8.24 4.60 16.50
C ILE A 74 8.03 4.43 14.99
N ASN A 75 7.40 5.39 14.34
CA ASN A 75 7.15 5.34 12.90
C ASN A 75 8.44 5.27 12.06
N ARG A 76 9.48 5.98 12.47
CA ARG A 76 10.79 5.91 11.79
C ARG A 76 11.43 4.53 11.91
N LEU A 77 11.31 3.86 13.05
CA LEU A 77 11.77 2.48 13.25
C LEU A 77 10.95 1.48 12.46
N VAL A 78 9.62 1.59 12.51
CA VAL A 78 8.69 0.71 11.82
C VAL A 78 8.87 0.80 10.29
N LYS A 79 9.08 2.00 9.73
CA LYS A 79 9.42 2.18 8.30
C LYS A 79 10.73 1.49 7.89
N LYS A 80 11.63 1.26 8.83
CA LYS A 80 12.88 0.50 8.62
C LYS A 80 12.71 -1.01 8.87
N GLY A 81 11.47 -1.49 9.11
CA GLY A 81 11.14 -2.90 9.32
C GLY A 81 11.26 -3.39 10.76
N TYR A 82 11.56 -2.51 11.74
CA TYR A 82 11.61 -2.90 13.15
C TYR A 82 10.21 -3.04 13.74
N LYS A 83 10.06 -4.00 14.67
CA LYS A 83 8.87 -4.14 15.52
C LYS A 83 9.11 -3.41 16.85
N VAL A 84 8.12 -2.67 17.33
CA VAL A 84 8.22 -1.86 18.56
C VAL A 84 7.15 -2.27 19.55
N ALA A 85 7.53 -2.75 20.71
CA ALA A 85 6.63 -3.05 21.83
C ALA A 85 6.52 -1.84 22.76
N ILE A 86 5.30 -1.34 22.97
CA ILE A 86 5.02 -0.18 23.82
C ILE A 86 4.59 -0.68 25.20
N CYS A 87 5.47 -0.49 26.20
CA CYS A 87 5.22 -0.83 27.58
C CYS A 87 4.83 0.43 28.36
N GLU A 88 3.55 0.53 28.73
CA GLU A 88 2.97 1.71 29.39
C GLU A 88 2.67 1.45 30.88
N GLN A 89 2.56 2.51 31.64
CA GLN A 89 2.11 2.48 33.03
C GLN A 89 0.60 2.30 33.06
N VAL A 90 0.13 1.18 33.63
CA VAL A 90 -1.32 0.86 33.71
C VAL A 90 -1.91 1.15 35.10
N GLU A 91 -1.12 1.74 36.00
CA GLU A 91 -1.52 2.11 37.36
C GLU A 91 -1.13 3.57 37.63
N ASP A 92 -1.96 4.30 38.37
CA ASP A 92 -1.66 5.67 38.80
C ASP A 92 -0.43 5.67 39.74
N PRO A 93 0.64 6.39 39.38
CA PRO A 93 1.84 6.48 40.22
C PRO A 93 1.57 6.98 41.66
N LYS A 94 0.51 7.78 41.85
CA LYS A 94 0.13 8.30 43.17
C LYS A 94 -0.50 7.23 44.08
N LEU A 95 -1.06 6.17 43.52
CA LEU A 95 -1.73 5.08 44.21
C LEU A 95 -0.86 3.83 44.35
N ALA A 96 0.23 3.73 43.65
CA ALA A 96 1.11 2.57 43.62
C ALA A 96 1.83 2.35 44.96
N LYS A 97 1.66 1.16 45.52
CA LYS A 97 2.44 0.69 46.71
C LYS A 97 3.69 -0.05 46.23
N GLY A 98 4.71 0.68 45.77
CA GLY A 98 5.93 0.11 45.24
C GLY A 98 6.24 0.53 43.82
N ILE A 99 6.59 -0.43 42.93
CA ILE A 99 6.83 -0.12 41.51
C ILE A 99 5.50 -0.03 40.82
N VAL A 100 5.27 1.08 40.10
CA VAL A 100 4.09 1.28 39.25
C VAL A 100 3.99 0.12 38.24
N LYS A 101 2.84 -0.52 38.15
CA LYS A 101 2.57 -1.62 37.23
C LYS A 101 2.70 -1.13 35.78
N ARG A 102 3.39 -1.94 34.97
CA ARG A 102 3.60 -1.68 33.54
C ARG A 102 3.29 -2.92 32.75
N GLU A 103 2.65 -2.74 31.62
CA GLU A 103 2.31 -3.83 30.69
C GLU A 103 2.55 -3.38 29.25
N VAL A 104 2.86 -4.33 28.37
CA VAL A 104 2.86 -4.06 26.94
C VAL A 104 1.42 -3.92 26.47
N ILE A 105 1.06 -2.71 26.09
CA ILE A 105 -0.30 -2.38 25.64
C ILE A 105 -0.48 -2.58 24.15
N ARG A 106 0.62 -2.59 23.39
CA ARG A 106 0.59 -2.72 21.93
C ARG A 106 1.98 -3.05 21.37
N VAL A 107 1.99 -3.82 20.28
CA VAL A 107 3.17 -4.00 19.42
C VAL A 107 2.89 -3.36 18.06
N VAL A 108 3.74 -2.41 17.65
CA VAL A 108 3.63 -1.73 16.35
C VAL A 108 4.60 -2.39 15.39
N THR A 109 4.07 -2.85 14.26
CA THR A 109 4.83 -3.47 13.16
C THR A 109 4.52 -2.75 11.85
N PRO A 110 5.25 -2.98 10.76
CA PRO A 110 4.95 -2.33 9.48
C PRO A 110 3.49 -2.51 9.02
N GLY A 111 2.91 -3.70 9.18
CA GLY A 111 1.54 -4.01 8.76
C GLY A 111 0.47 -3.64 9.79
N THR A 112 0.83 -3.36 11.04
CA THR A 112 -0.12 -3.04 12.11
C THR A 112 -0.06 -1.58 12.56
N ASN A 113 0.65 -0.73 11.83
CA ASN A 113 0.71 0.70 12.11
C ASN A 113 -0.62 1.39 11.77
N ILE A 114 -1.19 2.12 12.72
CA ILE A 114 -2.45 2.89 12.58
C ILE A 114 -2.25 4.40 12.64
N ASP A 115 -1.01 4.87 12.68
CA ASP A 115 -0.75 6.31 12.76
C ASP A 115 -0.96 6.98 11.40
N MET A 116 -2.00 7.82 11.32
CA MET A 116 -2.39 8.52 10.10
C MET A 116 -1.30 9.46 9.56
N GLN A 117 -0.43 9.99 10.41
CA GLN A 117 0.65 10.90 9.96
C GLN A 117 1.78 10.18 9.23
N SER A 118 1.93 8.88 9.47
CA SER A 118 2.98 8.07 8.88
C SER A 118 2.56 7.27 7.65
N LEU A 119 1.27 7.06 7.49
CA LEU A 119 0.67 6.29 6.40
C LEU A 119 0.32 7.19 5.21
N ASP A 120 0.45 6.66 4.00
CA ASP A 120 -0.06 7.30 2.79
C ASP A 120 -1.61 7.27 2.85
N GLU A 121 -2.23 8.44 2.69
CA GLU A 121 -3.70 8.58 2.75
C GLU A 121 -4.39 7.85 1.58
N ALA A 122 -3.75 7.82 0.43
CA ALA A 122 -4.29 7.23 -0.80
C ALA A 122 -3.89 5.76 -1.00
N LYS A 123 -3.28 5.11 0.01
CA LYS A 123 -2.84 3.71 -0.06
C LYS A 123 -3.24 2.93 1.18
N ASN A 124 -3.70 1.70 0.98
CA ASN A 124 -3.92 0.75 2.07
C ASN A 124 -2.58 0.28 2.67
N ASN A 125 -2.60 -0.10 3.94
CA ASN A 125 -1.45 -0.66 4.66
C ASN A 125 -1.71 -2.13 4.97
N TYR A 126 -1.47 -3.00 4.00
CA TYR A 126 -1.79 -4.41 4.13
C TYR A 126 -0.76 -5.19 4.95
N LEU A 127 -1.28 -6.01 5.86
CA LEU A 127 -0.61 -7.12 6.52
C LEU A 127 -1.12 -8.42 5.89
N MET A 128 -0.21 -9.29 5.47
CA MET A 128 -0.57 -10.55 4.81
C MET A 128 -0.04 -11.75 5.61
N CYS A 129 -0.86 -12.77 5.75
CA CYS A 129 -0.46 -14.07 6.26
C CYS A 129 -0.43 -15.09 5.12
N ILE A 130 0.69 -15.82 4.99
CA ILE A 130 0.86 -16.87 3.97
C ILE A 130 1.12 -18.19 4.67
N VAL A 131 0.31 -19.19 4.34
CA VAL A 131 0.47 -20.56 4.80
C VAL A 131 0.75 -21.46 3.61
N TYR A 132 1.90 -22.10 3.58
CA TYR A 132 2.24 -23.13 2.59
C TYR A 132 2.02 -24.51 3.19
N LEU A 133 1.11 -25.28 2.59
CA LEU A 133 0.75 -26.63 3.02
C LEU A 133 0.25 -27.45 1.83
N ALA A 134 0.76 -28.69 1.68
CA ALA A 134 0.32 -29.62 0.63
C ALA A 134 0.33 -29.01 -0.79
N ASP A 135 1.41 -28.34 -1.15
CA ASP A 135 1.64 -27.65 -2.44
C ASP A 135 0.59 -26.56 -2.78
N LYS A 136 -0.10 -26.04 -1.76
CA LYS A 136 -1.00 -24.90 -1.86
C LYS A 136 -0.57 -23.77 -0.95
N TYR A 137 -0.92 -22.57 -1.33
CA TYR A 137 -0.72 -21.36 -0.55
C TYR A 137 -2.07 -20.81 -0.09
N GLY A 138 -2.31 -20.80 1.22
CA GLY A 138 -3.40 -20.06 1.82
C GLY A 138 -2.96 -18.62 2.09
N ILE A 139 -3.76 -17.65 1.69
CA ILE A 139 -3.46 -16.22 1.79
C ILE A 139 -4.59 -15.53 2.54
N ALA A 140 -4.25 -14.84 3.62
CA ALA A 140 -5.14 -13.92 4.31
C ALA A 140 -4.49 -12.54 4.36
N THR A 141 -5.26 -11.50 3.99
CA THR A 141 -4.74 -10.13 3.90
C THR A 141 -5.69 -9.17 4.59
N THR A 142 -5.18 -8.29 5.41
CA THR A 142 -5.98 -7.28 6.12
C THR A 142 -5.32 -5.91 6.10
N ASP A 143 -6.12 -4.86 6.06
CA ASP A 143 -5.71 -3.52 6.45
C ASP A 143 -6.34 -3.19 7.79
N VAL A 144 -5.53 -3.17 8.84
CA VAL A 144 -5.97 -2.90 10.21
C VAL A 144 -6.61 -1.51 10.34
N THR A 145 -6.24 -0.56 9.47
CA THR A 145 -6.73 0.82 9.52
C THR A 145 -8.11 1.01 8.92
N THR A 146 -8.52 0.14 7.98
CA THR A 146 -9.83 0.18 7.32
C THR A 146 -10.76 -0.93 7.77
N GLY A 147 -10.20 -2.02 8.32
CA GLY A 147 -10.93 -3.22 8.73
C GLY A 147 -11.19 -4.20 7.59
N ASP A 148 -10.62 -3.98 6.41
CA ASP A 148 -10.72 -4.91 5.29
C ASP A 148 -10.00 -6.22 5.60
N PHE A 149 -10.64 -7.36 5.26
CA PHE A 149 -10.08 -8.68 5.48
C PHE A 149 -10.43 -9.62 4.33
N PHE A 150 -9.42 -10.05 3.58
CA PHE A 150 -9.56 -10.90 2.39
C PHE A 150 -8.91 -12.26 2.60
N VAL A 151 -9.51 -13.31 2.02
CA VAL A 151 -8.99 -14.67 2.08
C VAL A 151 -9.07 -15.35 0.71
N THR A 152 -8.00 -16.05 0.33
CA THR A 152 -7.97 -16.88 -0.88
C THR A 152 -7.01 -18.04 -0.73
N GLU A 153 -7.06 -18.96 -1.68
CA GLU A 153 -6.07 -20.05 -1.87
C GLU A 153 -5.56 -20.05 -3.30
N VAL A 154 -4.29 -20.38 -3.45
CA VAL A 154 -3.64 -20.51 -4.74
C VAL A 154 -2.80 -21.77 -4.80
N ASP A 155 -2.69 -22.34 -5.99
CA ASP A 155 -2.05 -23.63 -6.28
C ASP A 155 -0.66 -23.51 -6.90
N SER A 156 -0.15 -22.28 -7.04
CA SER A 156 1.15 -22.03 -7.64
C SER A 156 1.84 -20.78 -7.08
N GLU A 157 3.16 -20.85 -7.00
CA GLU A 157 4.04 -19.73 -6.62
C GLU A 157 3.70 -18.46 -7.41
N ARG A 158 3.46 -18.61 -8.68
CA ARG A 158 3.15 -17.49 -9.56
C ARG A 158 1.87 -16.75 -9.16
N LYS A 159 0.77 -17.49 -8.93
CA LYS A 159 -0.48 -16.87 -8.46
C LYS A 159 -0.29 -16.17 -7.12
N LEU A 160 0.58 -16.73 -6.26
CA LEU A 160 0.97 -16.05 -5.03
C LEU A 160 1.72 -14.73 -5.32
N LEU A 161 2.68 -14.72 -6.25
CA LEU A 161 3.38 -13.50 -6.64
C LEU A 161 2.44 -12.45 -7.24
N ASP A 162 1.43 -12.87 -8.01
CA ASP A 162 0.40 -11.97 -8.53
C ASP A 162 -0.41 -11.33 -7.38
N GLU A 163 -0.79 -12.10 -6.34
CA GLU A 163 -1.47 -11.56 -5.16
C GLU A 163 -0.56 -10.66 -4.31
N LEU A 164 0.71 -10.98 -4.16
CA LEU A 164 1.70 -10.11 -3.51
C LEU A 164 1.84 -8.77 -4.22
N ASN A 165 1.89 -8.79 -5.55
CA ASN A 165 1.95 -7.56 -6.35
C ASN A 165 0.63 -6.79 -6.30
N ARG A 166 -0.51 -7.48 -6.19
CA ARG A 166 -1.84 -6.89 -6.09
C ARG A 166 -2.02 -6.10 -4.80
N PHE A 167 -1.70 -6.71 -3.65
CA PHE A 167 -1.88 -6.09 -2.35
C PHE A 167 -0.68 -5.21 -1.95
N ALA A 168 0.51 -5.50 -2.45
CA ALA A 168 1.76 -4.86 -2.06
C ALA A 168 1.88 -4.69 -0.54
N PRO A 169 1.83 -5.79 0.25
CA PRO A 169 1.78 -5.73 1.70
C PRO A 169 3.04 -5.09 2.29
N SER A 170 2.88 -4.38 3.38
CA SER A 170 3.99 -3.80 4.14
C SER A 170 4.68 -4.85 5.02
N GLU A 171 3.93 -5.89 5.41
CA GLU A 171 4.43 -6.99 6.24
C GLU A 171 3.78 -8.31 5.83
N ILE A 172 4.60 -9.37 5.83
CA ILE A 172 4.16 -10.75 5.66
C ILE A 172 4.52 -11.55 6.90
N ILE A 173 3.55 -12.27 7.44
CA ILE A 173 3.75 -13.33 8.43
C ILE A 173 3.49 -14.67 7.76
N CYS A 174 4.27 -15.70 8.07
CA CYS A 174 4.14 -16.97 7.41
C CYS A 174 4.51 -18.15 8.32
N ASN A 175 4.15 -19.36 7.89
CA ASN A 175 4.60 -20.58 8.53
C ASN A 175 6.02 -20.94 8.07
N GLU A 176 6.75 -21.77 8.85
CA GLU A 176 8.12 -22.17 8.55
C GLU A 176 8.24 -22.88 7.17
N PRO A 177 7.31 -23.79 6.75
CA PRO A 177 7.37 -24.44 5.44
C PRO A 177 7.38 -23.46 4.25
N PHE A 178 6.86 -22.24 4.42
CA PHE A 178 6.90 -21.22 3.35
C PHE A 178 8.33 -20.85 2.95
N TYR A 179 9.29 -20.86 3.89
CA TYR A 179 10.72 -20.64 3.57
C TYR A 179 11.34 -21.76 2.75
N MET A 180 10.71 -22.93 2.71
CA MET A 180 11.16 -24.10 1.94
C MET A 180 10.39 -24.29 0.64
N SER A 181 9.45 -23.40 0.30
CA SER A 181 8.62 -23.50 -0.91
C SER A 181 9.35 -23.19 -2.22
N GLY A 182 10.63 -22.80 -2.17
CA GLY A 182 11.42 -22.43 -3.35
C GLY A 182 11.34 -20.97 -3.74
N ILE A 183 10.49 -20.17 -3.09
CA ILE A 183 10.32 -18.74 -3.36
C ILE A 183 11.53 -17.96 -2.86
N ASP A 184 11.99 -17.00 -3.65
CA ASP A 184 13.10 -16.11 -3.25
C ASP A 184 12.63 -15.07 -2.23
N ILE A 185 12.77 -15.42 -0.94
CA ILE A 185 12.42 -14.55 0.19
C ILE A 185 13.30 -13.30 0.24
N GLU A 186 14.57 -13.40 -0.16
CA GLU A 186 15.49 -12.26 -0.16
C GLU A 186 15.11 -11.24 -1.24
N ASP A 187 14.64 -11.70 -2.40
CA ASP A 187 14.09 -10.82 -3.44
C ASP A 187 12.86 -10.05 -2.93
N MET A 188 11.95 -10.71 -2.22
CA MET A 188 10.80 -10.06 -1.60
C MET A 188 11.21 -8.98 -0.59
N LYS A 189 12.17 -9.29 0.30
CA LYS A 189 12.66 -8.34 1.30
C LYS A 189 13.36 -7.15 0.67
N ASN A 190 14.26 -7.38 -0.26
CA ASN A 190 15.16 -6.35 -0.78
C ASN A 190 14.55 -5.56 -1.93
N ARG A 191 13.86 -6.21 -2.88
CA ARG A 191 13.28 -5.57 -4.06
C ARG A 191 11.88 -5.04 -3.83
N MET A 192 11.04 -5.79 -3.11
CA MET A 192 9.68 -5.37 -2.79
C MET A 192 9.59 -4.56 -1.49
N ASN A 193 10.66 -4.50 -0.71
CA ASN A 193 10.75 -3.84 0.60
C ASN A 193 9.66 -4.31 1.58
N ILE A 194 9.43 -5.62 1.65
CA ILE A 194 8.42 -6.24 2.51
C ILE A 194 9.10 -6.81 3.75
N ALA A 195 8.59 -6.49 4.94
CA ALA A 195 9.00 -7.12 6.18
C ALA A 195 8.41 -8.54 6.26
N ILE A 196 9.25 -9.58 6.27
CA ILE A 196 8.80 -10.98 6.30
C ILE A 196 9.30 -11.66 7.56
N SER A 197 8.39 -12.29 8.31
CA SER A 197 8.71 -13.06 9.52
C SER A 197 7.92 -14.37 9.59
N SER A 198 8.60 -15.45 10.03
CA SER A 198 7.91 -16.69 10.38
C SER A 198 7.33 -16.60 11.79
N LEU A 199 6.18 -17.21 11.99
CA LEU A 199 5.59 -17.40 13.31
C LEU A 199 5.75 -18.86 13.76
N ASP A 200 5.63 -19.06 15.05
CA ASP A 200 5.68 -20.40 15.65
C ASP A 200 4.55 -21.30 15.12
N SER A 201 4.80 -22.61 15.03
CA SER A 201 3.86 -23.57 14.45
C SER A 201 2.48 -23.61 15.13
N TRP A 202 2.39 -23.24 16.40
CA TRP A 202 1.12 -23.20 17.13
C TRP A 202 0.12 -22.14 16.65
N TYR A 203 0.56 -21.15 15.86
CA TYR A 203 -0.35 -20.21 15.18
C TYR A 203 -1.17 -20.88 14.06
N PHE A 204 -0.61 -21.92 13.44
CA PHE A 204 -1.11 -22.52 12.20
C PHE A 204 -1.87 -23.82 12.40
N GLY A 205 -2.42 -24.06 13.60
CA GLY A 205 -3.29 -25.21 13.86
C GLY A 205 -4.67 -25.00 13.22
N ASP A 206 -5.17 -25.98 12.42
CA ASP A 206 -6.47 -25.87 11.75
C ASP A 206 -7.61 -25.64 12.76
N GLU A 207 -7.70 -26.46 13.82
CA GLU A 207 -8.75 -26.32 14.83
C GLU A 207 -8.68 -24.97 15.55
N THR A 208 -7.48 -24.52 15.91
CA THR A 208 -7.25 -23.22 16.54
C THR A 208 -7.65 -22.07 15.61
N ALA A 209 -7.34 -22.17 14.33
CA ALA A 209 -7.70 -21.16 13.33
C ALA A 209 -9.22 -21.05 13.19
N ARG A 210 -9.92 -22.19 13.03
CA ARG A 210 -11.37 -22.23 12.93
C ARG A 210 -12.06 -21.70 14.21
N GLU A 211 -11.51 -22.02 15.37
CA GLU A 211 -12.02 -21.50 16.64
C GLU A 211 -11.81 -19.99 16.77
N THR A 212 -10.65 -19.49 16.44
CA THR A 212 -10.34 -18.04 16.45
C THR A 212 -11.30 -17.26 15.54
N ILE A 213 -11.56 -17.74 14.33
CA ILE A 213 -12.48 -17.12 13.39
C ILE A 213 -13.92 -17.14 13.94
N ARG A 214 -14.37 -18.29 14.46
CA ARG A 214 -15.72 -18.42 15.06
C ARG A 214 -15.92 -17.48 16.25
N MET A 215 -14.91 -17.38 17.13
CA MET A 215 -14.96 -16.47 18.27
C MET A 215 -14.99 -15.01 17.84
N HIS A 216 -14.18 -14.63 16.87
CA HIS A 216 -14.09 -13.24 16.41
C HIS A 216 -15.40 -12.77 15.78
N PHE A 217 -15.98 -13.55 14.86
CA PHE A 217 -17.20 -13.19 14.14
C PHE A 217 -18.51 -13.63 14.86
N HIS A 218 -18.40 -14.21 16.06
CA HIS A 218 -19.54 -14.69 16.86
C HIS A 218 -20.47 -15.68 16.11
N ILE A 219 -19.86 -16.61 15.35
CA ILE A 219 -20.58 -17.60 14.53
C ILE A 219 -20.31 -19.03 15.00
N GLN A 220 -21.22 -19.94 14.66
CA GLN A 220 -21.05 -21.36 14.98
C GLN A 220 -20.41 -22.16 13.83
N SER A 221 -20.62 -21.74 12.58
CA SER A 221 -20.10 -22.42 11.38
C SER A 221 -19.46 -21.41 10.43
N LEU A 222 -18.41 -21.83 9.72
CA LEU A 222 -17.74 -21.02 8.69
C LEU A 222 -18.55 -20.91 7.38
N LEU A 223 -19.62 -21.70 7.23
CA LEU A 223 -20.52 -21.66 6.06
C LEU A 223 -21.06 -20.25 5.78
N GLY A 224 -21.47 -19.55 6.84
CA GLY A 224 -21.98 -18.18 6.72
C GLY A 224 -20.95 -17.15 6.23
N LEU A 225 -19.66 -17.49 6.27
CA LEU A 225 -18.57 -16.64 5.76
C LEU A 225 -18.07 -17.08 4.38
N GLY A 226 -18.60 -18.16 3.80
CA GLY A 226 -18.15 -18.69 2.52
C GLY A 226 -16.73 -19.28 2.53
N LEU A 227 -16.27 -19.76 3.69
CA LEU A 227 -14.90 -20.26 3.89
C LEU A 227 -14.79 -21.79 3.87
N GLU A 228 -15.85 -22.51 3.50
CA GLU A 228 -15.86 -23.98 3.57
C GLU A 228 -14.87 -24.64 2.63
N ASP A 229 -14.63 -24.03 1.46
CA ASP A 229 -13.74 -24.56 0.42
C ASP A 229 -12.28 -24.09 0.58
N TYR A 230 -11.94 -23.39 1.67
CA TYR A 230 -10.62 -22.79 1.91
C TYR A 230 -9.94 -23.42 3.12
N ASP A 231 -9.18 -24.49 2.93
CA ASP A 231 -8.47 -25.16 4.03
C ASP A 231 -7.23 -24.35 4.49
N CYS A 232 -6.30 -24.10 3.57
CA CYS A 232 -5.09 -23.33 3.86
C CYS A 232 -5.42 -21.85 4.12
N GLY A 233 -6.42 -21.29 3.43
CA GLY A 233 -6.90 -19.93 3.60
C GLY A 233 -7.50 -19.68 4.98
N VAL A 234 -8.24 -20.64 5.52
CA VAL A 234 -8.79 -20.62 6.89
C VAL A 234 -7.66 -20.61 7.92
N ILE A 235 -6.64 -21.44 7.74
CA ILE A 235 -5.48 -21.46 8.63
C ILE A 235 -4.76 -20.11 8.59
N ALA A 236 -4.57 -19.52 7.40
CA ALA A 236 -3.95 -18.21 7.25
C ALA A 236 -4.79 -17.10 7.91
N ALA A 237 -6.12 -17.12 7.76
CA ALA A 237 -7.04 -16.16 8.36
C ALA A 237 -7.04 -16.24 9.90
N GLY A 238 -7.10 -17.45 10.45
CA GLY A 238 -7.04 -17.65 11.89
C GLY A 238 -5.70 -17.23 12.51
N ALA A 239 -4.59 -17.56 11.86
CA ALA A 239 -3.25 -17.14 12.28
C ALA A 239 -3.11 -15.62 12.24
N LEU A 240 -3.64 -14.96 11.18
CA LEU A 240 -3.63 -13.51 11.04
C LEU A 240 -4.44 -12.83 12.16
N LEU A 241 -5.66 -13.27 12.44
CA LEU A 241 -6.46 -12.74 13.54
C LEU A 241 -5.76 -12.91 14.89
N LYS A 242 -5.18 -14.07 15.14
CA LYS A 242 -4.45 -14.34 16.38
C LYS A 242 -3.24 -13.42 16.55
N TYR A 243 -2.47 -13.23 15.49
CA TYR A 243 -1.35 -12.28 15.48
C TYR A 243 -1.82 -10.85 15.77
N LEU A 244 -2.97 -10.44 15.23
CA LEU A 244 -3.55 -9.12 15.50
C LEU A 244 -3.99 -8.98 16.96
N TYR A 245 -4.64 -10.00 17.54
CA TYR A 245 -5.00 -9.97 18.96
C TYR A 245 -3.79 -9.81 19.87
N GLU A 246 -2.69 -10.48 19.55
CA GLU A 246 -1.46 -10.41 20.33
C GLU A 246 -0.70 -9.10 20.17
N THR A 247 -0.74 -8.52 18.98
CA THR A 247 -0.04 -7.26 18.69
C THR A 247 -0.84 -6.03 19.09
N GLN A 248 -2.15 -6.03 18.84
CA GLN A 248 -3.00 -4.87 19.12
C GLN A 248 -3.57 -4.86 20.53
N LYS A 249 -3.66 -6.02 21.19
CA LYS A 249 -4.17 -6.16 22.56
C LYS A 249 -5.57 -5.57 22.78
N ASN A 250 -6.41 -5.59 21.74
CA ASN A 250 -7.78 -5.06 21.75
C ASN A 250 -8.79 -6.02 21.08
N SER A 251 -10.05 -5.63 21.02
CA SER A 251 -11.15 -6.46 20.51
C SER A 251 -11.18 -6.60 18.99
N LEU A 252 -10.37 -5.86 18.22
CA LEU A 252 -10.40 -5.78 16.76
C LEU A 252 -11.83 -5.49 16.21
N ALA A 253 -12.60 -4.68 16.92
CA ALA A 253 -14.02 -4.44 16.64
C ALA A 253 -14.29 -3.77 15.27
N ASN A 254 -13.25 -3.26 14.61
CA ASN A 254 -13.32 -2.70 13.27
C ASN A 254 -13.24 -3.76 12.16
N ILE A 255 -12.81 -5.00 12.45
CA ILE A 255 -12.81 -6.12 11.50
C ILE A 255 -14.14 -6.85 11.63
N LEU A 256 -15.10 -6.47 10.79
CA LEU A 256 -16.49 -6.96 10.90
C LEU A 256 -16.80 -8.09 9.95
N GLU A 257 -16.13 -8.17 8.82
CA GLU A 257 -16.41 -9.10 7.74
C GLU A 257 -15.10 -9.69 7.20
N ILE A 258 -15.20 -10.91 6.70
CA ILE A 258 -14.15 -11.59 5.96
C ILE A 258 -14.64 -11.82 4.53
N HIS A 259 -13.82 -11.50 3.56
CA HIS A 259 -14.18 -11.58 2.14
C HIS A 259 -13.38 -12.69 1.45
N PRO A 260 -13.93 -13.92 1.35
CA PRO A 260 -13.33 -14.93 0.51
C PRO A 260 -13.47 -14.55 -0.95
N TYR A 261 -12.44 -14.74 -1.74
CA TYR A 261 -12.47 -14.45 -3.17
C TYR A 261 -11.70 -15.50 -3.98
N SER A 262 -12.17 -15.74 -5.20
CA SER A 262 -11.44 -16.51 -6.21
C SER A 262 -10.74 -15.56 -7.18
N ILE A 263 -9.56 -15.93 -7.63
CA ILE A 263 -8.73 -15.12 -8.56
C ILE A 263 -9.44 -14.83 -9.90
N GLY A 264 -10.48 -15.61 -10.25
CA GLY A 264 -11.21 -15.49 -11.54
C GLY A 264 -12.22 -14.35 -11.64
N LYS A 265 -12.43 -13.49 -10.62
CA LYS A 265 -13.42 -12.39 -10.67
C LYS A 265 -12.90 -11.09 -11.29
N TYR A 266 -11.59 -10.93 -11.40
CA TYR A 266 -10.96 -9.72 -11.89
C TYR A 266 -9.98 -10.02 -13.02
N MET A 267 -9.77 -9.03 -13.88
CA MET A 267 -8.73 -9.07 -14.90
C MET A 267 -7.36 -9.22 -14.22
N ILE A 268 -6.58 -10.20 -14.66
CA ILE A 268 -5.23 -10.41 -14.14
C ILE A 268 -4.25 -9.53 -14.91
N ILE A 269 -3.48 -8.75 -14.18
CA ILE A 269 -2.40 -7.90 -14.69
C ILE A 269 -1.15 -8.27 -13.90
N ASP A 270 -0.17 -8.87 -14.53
CA ASP A 270 1.07 -9.25 -13.85
C ASP A 270 1.92 -8.03 -13.44
N SER A 271 2.92 -8.26 -12.61
CA SER A 271 3.77 -7.19 -12.06
C SER A 271 4.50 -6.39 -13.13
N SER A 272 4.97 -7.07 -14.20
CA SER A 272 5.65 -6.42 -15.32
C SER A 272 4.68 -5.53 -16.09
N SER A 273 3.46 -6.00 -16.36
CA SER A 273 2.42 -5.24 -17.05
C SER A 273 1.93 -4.03 -16.24
N ARG A 274 1.75 -4.18 -14.92
CA ARG A 274 1.40 -3.06 -14.03
C ARG A 274 2.44 -1.94 -14.11
N ARG A 275 3.72 -2.30 -14.08
CA ARG A 275 4.83 -1.35 -14.20
C ARG A 275 4.91 -0.74 -15.59
N ASN A 276 4.86 -1.57 -16.65
CA ASN A 276 4.99 -1.12 -18.03
C ASN A 276 3.84 -0.20 -18.46
N LEU A 277 2.64 -0.39 -17.94
CA LEU A 277 1.47 0.47 -18.18
C LEU A 277 1.42 1.69 -17.25
N GLU A 278 2.31 1.78 -16.27
CA GLU A 278 2.37 2.87 -15.29
C GLU A 278 0.99 3.16 -14.66
N LEU A 279 0.36 2.12 -14.13
CA LEU A 279 -1.03 2.21 -13.66
C LEU A 279 -1.19 3.14 -12.47
N VAL A 280 -0.32 3.04 -11.45
CA VAL A 280 -0.45 3.78 -10.19
C VAL A 280 0.73 4.71 -9.91
N GLU A 281 1.89 4.42 -10.49
CA GLU A 281 3.13 5.22 -10.38
C GLU A 281 3.97 5.09 -11.64
N THR A 282 4.85 6.06 -11.87
CA THR A 282 5.79 6.05 -13.00
C THR A 282 6.95 5.07 -12.78
N LEU A 283 7.49 4.51 -13.87
CA LEU A 283 8.61 3.55 -13.84
C LEU A 283 9.88 4.11 -13.19
N ARG A 284 10.25 5.34 -13.57
CA ARG A 284 11.53 5.93 -13.19
C ARG A 284 11.49 6.63 -11.83
N GLU A 285 10.52 7.50 -11.64
CA GLU A 285 10.47 8.42 -10.50
C GLU A 285 9.62 7.90 -9.34
N LYS A 286 8.89 6.78 -9.56
CA LYS A 286 7.97 6.21 -8.57
C LYS A 286 6.95 7.24 -8.05
N GLN A 287 6.50 8.13 -8.93
CA GLN A 287 5.54 9.19 -8.62
C GLN A 287 4.16 8.88 -9.20
N LYS A 288 3.12 9.33 -8.52
CA LYS A 288 1.73 9.26 -9.01
C LYS A 288 1.54 10.08 -10.28
N ARG A 289 2.14 11.29 -10.36
CA ARG A 289 2.04 12.16 -11.54
C ARG A 289 2.67 11.48 -12.75
N GLY A 290 1.88 11.35 -13.82
CA GLY A 290 2.29 10.65 -15.03
C GLY A 290 1.81 9.20 -15.10
N SER A 291 1.05 8.71 -14.10
CA SER A 291 0.40 7.40 -14.10
C SER A 291 -1.05 7.49 -14.59
N LEU A 292 -1.70 6.33 -14.87
CA LEU A 292 -3.12 6.29 -15.16
C LEU A 292 -3.95 6.80 -13.98
N LEU A 293 -3.60 6.36 -12.76
CA LEU A 293 -4.28 6.79 -11.53
C LEU A 293 -4.26 8.32 -11.38
N TRP A 294 -3.16 8.98 -11.71
CA TRP A 294 -3.09 10.44 -11.67
C TRP A 294 -4.13 11.14 -12.59
N VAL A 295 -4.42 10.55 -13.75
CA VAL A 295 -5.43 11.08 -14.65
C VAL A 295 -6.83 10.92 -14.09
N LEU A 296 -7.13 9.73 -13.53
CA LEU A 296 -8.46 9.34 -13.08
C LEU A 296 -8.81 9.91 -11.70
N ASP A 297 -7.81 10.15 -10.84
CA ASP A 297 -8.03 10.54 -9.46
C ASP A 297 -8.26 12.03 -9.30
N LYS A 298 -9.53 12.38 -9.19
CA LYS A 298 -10.07 13.69 -8.78
C LYS A 298 -10.95 13.56 -7.54
N THR A 299 -10.77 12.47 -6.81
CA THR A 299 -11.48 12.21 -5.55
C THR A 299 -11.21 13.32 -4.53
N LYS A 300 -12.13 13.49 -3.60
CA LYS A 300 -12.07 14.49 -2.53
C LYS A 300 -11.74 13.88 -1.17
N THR A 301 -11.97 12.58 -1.04
CA THR A 301 -11.74 11.84 0.20
C THR A 301 -10.59 10.83 0.04
N ALA A 302 -9.86 10.58 1.13
CA ALA A 302 -8.82 9.55 1.16
C ALA A 302 -9.41 8.14 0.90
N MET A 303 -10.62 7.88 1.40
CA MET A 303 -11.36 6.63 1.17
C MET A 303 -11.66 6.41 -0.31
N GLY A 304 -12.13 7.45 -1.01
CA GLY A 304 -12.36 7.43 -2.45
C GLY A 304 -11.07 7.19 -3.24
N ALA A 305 -9.97 7.83 -2.85
CA ALA A 305 -8.66 7.64 -3.50
C ALA A 305 -8.17 6.19 -3.37
N ARG A 306 -8.30 5.56 -2.20
CA ARG A 306 -7.96 4.15 -2.00
C ARG A 306 -8.84 3.22 -2.84
N LEU A 307 -10.13 3.46 -2.86
CA LEU A 307 -11.07 2.65 -3.63
C LEU A 307 -10.82 2.78 -5.14
N LEU A 308 -10.56 3.99 -5.65
CA LEU A 308 -10.24 4.20 -7.06
C LEU A 308 -8.92 3.50 -7.45
N ARG A 309 -7.91 3.54 -6.57
CA ARG A 309 -6.68 2.79 -6.75
C ARG A 309 -6.95 1.29 -6.88
N SER A 310 -7.77 0.74 -5.98
CA SER A 310 -8.19 -0.65 -6.05
C SER A 310 -8.90 -0.99 -7.37
N TYR A 311 -9.77 -0.11 -7.89
CA TYR A 311 -10.44 -0.33 -9.17
C TYR A 311 -9.46 -0.35 -10.36
N VAL A 312 -8.42 0.49 -10.34
CA VAL A 312 -7.36 0.50 -11.36
C VAL A 312 -6.51 -0.77 -11.31
N GLU A 313 -6.23 -1.26 -10.11
CA GLU A 313 -5.42 -2.47 -9.89
C GLU A 313 -6.22 -3.77 -10.12
N GLN A 314 -7.55 -3.72 -10.07
CA GLN A 314 -8.47 -4.85 -10.14
C GLN A 314 -9.66 -4.56 -11.08
N PRO A 315 -9.43 -4.46 -12.42
CA PRO A 315 -10.52 -4.26 -13.35
C PRO A 315 -11.47 -5.47 -13.37
N LEU A 316 -12.75 -5.22 -13.61
CA LEU A 316 -13.78 -6.25 -13.62
C LEU A 316 -13.74 -7.09 -14.91
N ILE A 317 -14.19 -8.34 -14.80
CA ILE A 317 -14.53 -9.18 -15.96
C ILE A 317 -16.03 -9.44 -16.06
N ASP A 318 -16.79 -9.04 -15.04
CA ASP A 318 -18.25 -9.14 -15.04
C ASP A 318 -18.86 -7.96 -15.81
N LYS A 319 -19.56 -8.29 -16.89
CA LYS A 319 -20.19 -7.31 -17.76
C LYS A 319 -21.29 -6.52 -17.07
N GLU A 320 -22.11 -7.16 -16.26
CA GLU A 320 -23.25 -6.52 -15.60
C GLU A 320 -22.75 -5.47 -14.61
N GLU A 321 -21.76 -5.80 -13.81
CA GLU A 321 -21.13 -4.87 -12.87
C GLU A 321 -20.43 -3.70 -13.60
N ILE A 322 -19.77 -3.96 -14.72
CA ILE A 322 -19.20 -2.89 -15.56
C ILE A 322 -20.29 -1.92 -16.04
N LEU A 323 -21.41 -2.45 -16.55
CA LEU A 323 -22.53 -1.65 -17.06
C LEU A 323 -23.21 -0.83 -15.95
N LYS A 324 -23.38 -1.39 -14.73
CA LYS A 324 -23.88 -0.62 -13.58
C LYS A 324 -23.01 0.59 -13.26
N ARG A 325 -21.68 0.42 -13.26
CA ARG A 325 -20.75 1.53 -13.05
C ARG A 325 -20.86 2.60 -14.15
N GLN A 326 -20.89 2.19 -15.42
CA GLN A 326 -21.05 3.12 -16.56
C GLN A 326 -22.37 3.90 -16.50
N GLN A 327 -23.45 3.24 -16.08
CA GLN A 327 -24.77 3.87 -15.94
C GLN A 327 -24.75 4.98 -14.87
N LEU A 328 -24.10 4.75 -13.73
CA LEU A 328 -23.96 5.77 -12.68
C LEU A 328 -23.15 6.97 -13.18
N ILE A 329 -22.04 6.73 -13.91
CA ILE A 329 -21.24 7.79 -14.53
C ILE A 329 -22.08 8.60 -15.55
N ALA A 330 -22.90 7.92 -16.36
CA ALA A 330 -23.81 8.58 -17.30
C ALA A 330 -24.78 9.52 -16.57
N LYS A 331 -25.41 9.04 -15.50
CA LYS A 331 -26.35 9.84 -14.70
C LYS A 331 -25.69 11.06 -14.04
N LEU A 332 -24.51 10.89 -13.50
CA LEU A 332 -23.73 12.00 -12.93
C LEU A 332 -23.28 13.02 -13.97
N ASN A 333 -23.07 12.62 -15.22
CA ASN A 333 -22.76 13.53 -16.31
C ASN A 333 -24.01 14.22 -16.88
N GLU A 334 -25.19 13.58 -16.86
CA GLU A 334 -26.47 14.22 -17.17
C GLU A 334 -26.85 15.27 -16.13
N GLN A 335 -26.46 15.07 -14.85
CA GLN A 335 -26.77 15.92 -13.71
C GLN A 335 -25.51 16.66 -13.20
N GLU A 336 -24.98 17.54 -14.04
CA GLU A 336 -23.70 18.20 -13.76
C GLU A 336 -23.72 19.03 -12.46
N ILE A 337 -24.81 19.72 -12.16
CA ILE A 337 -24.97 20.52 -10.92
C ILE A 337 -24.90 19.58 -9.70
N THR A 338 -25.67 18.51 -9.69
CA THR A 338 -25.68 17.50 -8.62
C THR A 338 -24.27 16.91 -8.40
N ARG A 339 -23.55 16.64 -9.51
CA ARG A 339 -22.18 16.14 -9.43
C ARG A 339 -21.24 17.14 -8.73
N GLU A 340 -21.28 18.44 -9.08
CA GLU A 340 -20.43 19.45 -8.46
C GLU A 340 -20.83 19.72 -7.00
N GLU A 341 -22.12 19.73 -6.66
CA GLU A 341 -22.58 19.84 -5.28
C GLU A 341 -22.11 18.67 -4.42
N LEU A 342 -22.18 17.42 -4.93
CA LEU A 342 -21.61 16.25 -4.26
C LEU A 342 -20.12 16.44 -3.97
N ARG A 343 -19.36 16.99 -4.92
CA ARG A 343 -17.93 17.26 -4.73
C ARG A 343 -17.67 18.27 -3.60
N GLU A 344 -18.48 19.30 -3.50
CA GLU A 344 -18.36 20.31 -2.45
C GLU A 344 -18.64 19.70 -1.05
N TYR A 345 -19.68 18.87 -0.93
CA TYR A 345 -19.99 18.20 0.33
C TYR A 345 -19.01 17.08 0.69
N LEU A 346 -18.37 16.43 -0.28
CA LEU A 346 -17.33 15.41 -0.05
C LEU A 346 -16.01 16.03 0.43
N ASN A 347 -15.69 17.25 0.04
CA ASN A 347 -14.41 17.90 0.30
C ASN A 347 -14.05 18.05 1.79
N PRO A 348 -14.97 18.42 2.72
CA PRO A 348 -14.66 18.53 4.14
C PRO A 348 -14.72 17.20 4.91
N ILE A 349 -15.02 16.07 4.25
CA ILE A 349 -15.11 14.76 4.90
C ILE A 349 -13.71 14.19 5.14
N TYR A 350 -13.40 13.95 6.40
CA TYR A 350 -12.18 13.29 6.82
C TYR A 350 -12.23 11.78 6.53
N ASP A 351 -11.12 11.09 6.73
CA ASP A 351 -11.01 9.63 6.57
C ASP A 351 -11.76 8.89 7.68
N LEU A 352 -13.05 8.65 7.45
CA LEU A 352 -13.93 7.99 8.41
C LEU A 352 -13.51 6.55 8.71
N GLU A 353 -12.95 5.81 7.73
CA GLU A 353 -12.46 4.45 7.94
C GLU A 353 -11.32 4.42 8.98
N ARG A 354 -10.33 5.31 8.82
CA ARG A 354 -9.21 5.39 9.74
C ARG A 354 -9.59 6.07 11.08
N LEU A 355 -10.52 7.01 11.05
CA LEU A 355 -11.00 7.65 12.28
C LEU A 355 -11.74 6.64 13.18
N ILE A 356 -12.66 5.84 12.63
CA ILE A 356 -13.39 4.85 13.43
C ILE A 356 -12.46 3.77 13.99
N THR A 357 -11.40 3.40 13.28
CA THR A 357 -10.38 2.49 13.82
C THR A 357 -9.66 3.11 15.01
N ARG A 358 -9.29 4.38 14.97
CA ARG A 358 -8.69 5.08 16.13
C ARG A 358 -9.65 5.16 17.31
N ILE A 359 -10.94 5.36 17.04
CA ILE A 359 -11.99 5.41 18.06
C ILE A 359 -12.15 4.03 18.72
N THR A 360 -12.26 2.97 17.94
CA THR A 360 -12.39 1.59 18.46
C THR A 360 -11.14 1.10 19.20
N TYR A 361 -9.95 1.56 18.80
CA TYR A 361 -8.67 1.24 19.46
C TYR A 361 -8.36 2.16 20.64
N GLN A 362 -9.30 3.05 20.99
CA GLN A 362 -9.19 3.98 22.09
C GLN A 362 -8.00 4.96 22.01
N THR A 363 -7.45 5.15 20.80
CA THR A 363 -6.35 6.08 20.52
C THR A 363 -6.80 7.44 20.01
N ALA A 364 -8.11 7.59 19.73
CA ALA A 364 -8.68 8.84 19.27
C ALA A 364 -8.66 9.90 20.36
N ASN A 365 -8.27 11.11 19.98
CA ASN A 365 -8.26 12.29 20.84
C ASN A 365 -9.52 13.15 20.63
N PRO A 366 -9.77 14.19 21.44
CA PRO A 366 -10.95 15.03 21.30
C PRO A 366 -11.09 15.72 19.93
N ARG A 367 -10.00 16.11 19.29
CA ARG A 367 -10.02 16.71 17.94
C ARG A 367 -10.41 15.70 16.86
N ASP A 368 -10.05 14.42 17.03
CA ASP A 368 -10.51 13.36 16.13
C ASP A 368 -12.03 13.21 16.18
N MET A 369 -12.65 13.37 17.37
CA MET A 369 -14.09 13.36 17.53
C MET A 369 -14.77 14.55 16.85
N ILE A 370 -14.13 15.74 16.89
CA ILE A 370 -14.60 16.91 16.15
C ILE A 370 -14.46 16.69 14.64
N ALA A 371 -13.35 16.14 14.17
CA ALA A 371 -13.16 15.81 12.75
C ALA A 371 -14.24 14.81 12.28
N PHE A 372 -14.57 13.81 13.11
CA PHE A 372 -15.65 12.88 12.84
C PHE A 372 -17.01 13.60 12.80
N ARG A 373 -17.34 14.43 13.79
CA ARG A 373 -18.58 15.23 13.82
C ARG A 373 -18.75 16.09 12.58
N ASN A 374 -17.68 16.83 12.19
CA ASN A 374 -17.71 17.70 11.03
C ASN A 374 -17.90 16.93 9.72
N SER A 375 -17.37 15.70 9.65
CA SER A 375 -17.57 14.81 8.49
C SER A 375 -19.02 14.34 8.39
N ILE A 376 -19.62 13.85 9.48
CA ILE A 376 -20.99 13.36 9.45
C ILE A 376 -22.03 14.47 9.29
N GLN A 377 -21.68 15.72 9.59
CA GLN A 377 -22.52 16.89 9.29
C GLN A 377 -22.83 17.03 7.79
N MET A 378 -21.93 16.54 6.93
CA MET A 378 -22.07 16.63 5.46
C MET A 378 -22.95 15.53 4.87
N LEU A 379 -23.33 14.51 5.66
CA LEU A 379 -24.07 13.34 5.16
C LEU A 379 -25.52 13.63 4.74
N PRO A 380 -26.34 14.41 5.47
CA PRO A 380 -27.72 14.67 5.09
C PRO A 380 -27.88 15.34 3.71
N PRO A 381 -27.12 16.39 3.34
CA PRO A 381 -27.18 16.96 1.99
C PRO A 381 -26.74 15.95 0.92
N ILE A 382 -25.72 15.14 1.15
CA ILE A 382 -25.31 14.06 0.22
C ILE A 382 -26.45 13.06 0.02
N ALA A 383 -27.08 12.60 1.11
CA ALA A 383 -28.22 11.67 1.05
C ALA A 383 -29.39 12.26 0.25
N THR A 384 -29.61 13.56 0.32
CA THR A 384 -30.66 14.25 -0.45
C THR A 384 -30.34 14.25 -1.95
N LEU A 385 -29.12 14.59 -2.33
CA LEU A 385 -28.65 14.59 -3.71
C LEU A 385 -28.68 13.18 -4.33
N LEU A 386 -28.35 12.16 -3.56
CA LEU A 386 -28.37 10.77 -4.04
C LEU A 386 -29.80 10.27 -4.38
N LYS A 387 -30.85 10.85 -3.81
CA LYS A 387 -32.26 10.49 -4.14
C LYS A 387 -32.62 10.85 -5.57
N ASP A 388 -31.99 11.88 -6.11
CA ASP A 388 -32.27 12.37 -7.46
C ASP A 388 -31.55 11.57 -8.55
N ILE A 389 -30.62 10.66 -8.18
CA ILE A 389 -29.89 9.81 -9.10
C ILE A 389 -30.60 8.46 -9.23
N ASP A 390 -31.29 8.27 -10.38
CA ASP A 390 -32.07 7.06 -10.63
C ASP A 390 -31.27 6.04 -11.46
N CYS A 391 -30.57 5.13 -10.75
CA CYS A 391 -29.93 3.94 -11.31
C CYS A 391 -29.70 2.90 -10.22
N GLU A 392 -29.46 1.65 -10.62
CA GLU A 392 -29.33 0.50 -9.70
C GLU A 392 -28.20 0.68 -8.69
N LEU A 393 -27.02 1.02 -9.15
CA LEU A 393 -25.86 1.22 -8.27
C LEU A 393 -26.05 2.39 -7.29
N ALA A 394 -26.75 3.46 -7.70
CA ALA A 394 -27.10 4.54 -6.78
C ALA A 394 -28.10 4.09 -5.71
N ALA A 395 -29.02 3.17 -6.05
CA ALA A 395 -29.93 2.57 -5.08
C ALA A 395 -29.17 1.71 -4.05
N GLU A 396 -28.26 0.85 -4.51
CA GLU A 396 -27.37 0.06 -3.64
C GLU A 396 -26.58 0.96 -2.68
N ILE A 397 -25.99 2.05 -3.20
CA ILE A 397 -25.24 3.02 -2.37
C ILE A 397 -26.16 3.70 -1.35
N ARG A 398 -27.39 4.07 -1.71
CA ARG A 398 -28.36 4.67 -0.77
C ARG A 398 -28.74 3.73 0.37
N ASP A 399 -28.89 2.44 0.06
CA ASP A 399 -29.23 1.43 1.09
C ASP A 399 -28.10 1.21 2.11
N GLU A 400 -26.85 1.45 1.70
CA GLU A 400 -25.67 1.40 2.58
C GLU A 400 -25.43 2.71 3.35
N PHE A 401 -26.09 3.82 2.96
CA PHE A 401 -25.82 5.17 3.43
C PHE A 401 -26.67 5.54 4.63
N ASP A 402 -26.05 5.77 5.78
CA ASP A 402 -26.68 6.25 7.02
C ASP A 402 -26.18 7.67 7.35
N CYS A 403 -27.09 8.59 7.62
CA CYS A 403 -26.73 9.98 7.97
C CYS A 403 -26.12 10.13 9.36
N LEU A 404 -26.17 9.11 10.24
CA LEU A 404 -25.57 9.09 11.57
C LEU A 404 -25.97 10.31 12.44
N THR A 405 -27.21 10.77 12.29
CA THR A 405 -27.70 12.00 12.94
C THR A 405 -27.68 11.93 14.45
N ASP A 406 -27.95 10.75 15.00
CA ASP A 406 -27.87 10.47 16.44
C ASP A 406 -26.45 10.68 16.99
N LEU A 407 -25.43 10.24 16.25
CA LEU A 407 -24.03 10.46 16.63
C LEU A 407 -23.60 11.91 16.46
N TYR A 408 -24.10 12.58 15.42
CA TYR A 408 -23.86 14.01 15.24
C TYR A 408 -24.41 14.82 16.41
N GLU A 409 -25.65 14.59 16.81
CA GLU A 409 -26.31 15.26 17.95
C GLU A 409 -25.56 14.98 19.25
N LEU A 410 -25.15 13.74 19.50
CA LEU A 410 -24.35 13.35 20.67
C LEU A 410 -23.07 14.19 20.75
N LEU A 411 -22.30 14.25 19.67
CA LEU A 411 -21.02 14.96 19.65
C LEU A 411 -21.19 16.48 19.69
N LEU A 412 -22.23 17.02 19.07
CA LEU A 412 -22.55 18.44 19.12
C LEU A 412 -22.93 18.91 20.54
N ALA A 413 -23.63 18.06 21.28
CA ALA A 413 -24.04 18.34 22.65
C ALA A 413 -22.89 18.17 23.66
N SER A 414 -21.98 17.23 23.43
CA SER A 414 -21.06 16.73 24.45
C SER A 414 -19.66 17.32 24.39
N ILE A 415 -19.11 17.61 23.19
CA ILE A 415 -17.73 18.02 23.04
C ILE A 415 -17.60 19.51 22.67
N ASN A 416 -16.64 20.20 23.27
CA ASN A 416 -16.33 21.60 22.95
C ASN A 416 -15.95 21.77 21.47
N GLU A 417 -16.18 22.98 20.92
CA GLU A 417 -15.87 23.28 19.51
C GLU A 417 -14.35 23.24 19.22
N GLU A 418 -13.54 23.71 20.13
CA GLU A 418 -12.08 23.75 20.03
C GLU A 418 -11.40 23.03 21.21
N PRO A 419 -11.55 21.69 21.29
CA PRO A 419 -10.98 20.96 22.41
C PRO A 419 -9.44 20.86 22.28
N PRO A 420 -8.73 20.66 23.39
CA PRO A 420 -7.29 20.42 23.38
C PRO A 420 -6.98 19.08 22.68
N ILE A 421 -5.71 18.89 22.29
CA ILE A 421 -5.24 17.63 21.72
C ILE A 421 -5.16 16.57 22.83
N SER A 422 -4.65 16.96 24.00
CA SER A 422 -4.46 16.03 25.11
C SER A 422 -5.70 15.99 26.00
N VAL A 423 -6.18 14.80 26.27
CA VAL A 423 -7.29 14.57 27.21
C VAL A 423 -6.96 14.97 28.66
N ARG A 424 -5.68 15.21 28.98
CA ARG A 424 -5.21 15.61 30.31
C ARG A 424 -5.23 17.12 30.53
N ASP A 425 -5.47 17.90 29.47
CA ASP A 425 -5.46 19.35 29.55
C ASP A 425 -6.82 19.91 30.04
N GLY A 426 -7.85 19.05 30.13
CA GLY A 426 -9.21 19.45 30.48
C GLY A 426 -9.91 20.23 29.36
N ASP A 427 -11.06 20.84 29.65
CA ASP A 427 -11.87 21.65 28.71
C ASP A 427 -12.32 20.89 27.45
N ILE A 428 -12.66 19.61 27.64
CA ILE A 428 -13.11 18.73 26.58
C ILE A 428 -14.63 18.75 26.44
N ILE A 429 -15.34 18.72 27.57
CA ILE A 429 -16.79 18.59 27.63
C ILE A 429 -17.45 19.95 27.52
N LYS A 430 -18.49 20.04 26.69
CA LYS A 430 -19.25 21.27 26.45
C LYS A 430 -20.04 21.67 27.68
N GLU A 431 -20.13 22.99 27.92
CA GLU A 431 -20.97 23.54 28.99
C GLU A 431 -22.46 23.14 28.76
N GLY A 432 -23.14 22.74 29.83
CA GLY A 432 -24.52 22.27 29.77
C GLY A 432 -24.69 20.78 29.45
N TYR A 433 -23.63 20.04 29.17
CA TYR A 433 -23.73 18.60 28.92
C TYR A 433 -23.82 17.77 30.21
N HIS A 434 -23.08 18.14 31.26
CA HIS A 434 -23.04 17.42 32.53
C HIS A 434 -22.98 18.38 33.72
N GLU A 435 -23.98 18.31 34.59
CA GLU A 435 -24.18 19.25 35.72
C GLU A 435 -22.97 19.33 36.66
N GLU A 436 -22.32 18.21 36.97
CA GLU A 436 -21.16 18.17 37.87
C GLU A 436 -19.91 18.79 37.21
N VAL A 437 -19.71 18.65 35.90
CA VAL A 437 -18.64 19.31 35.15
C VAL A 437 -18.81 20.81 35.23
N ASP A 438 -20.02 21.32 35.02
CA ASP A 438 -20.32 22.75 35.07
C ASP A 438 -20.10 23.27 36.48
N ARG A 439 -20.55 22.54 37.51
CA ARG A 439 -20.32 22.89 38.91
C ARG A 439 -18.84 23.01 39.27
N LEU A 440 -18.03 22.00 38.88
CA LEU A 440 -16.58 21.99 39.13
C LEU A 440 -15.86 23.08 38.35
N ARG A 441 -16.28 23.39 37.12
CA ARG A 441 -15.74 24.45 36.28
C ARG A 441 -16.02 25.81 36.87
N HIS A 442 -17.23 26.04 37.38
CA HIS A 442 -17.57 27.27 38.09
C HIS A 442 -16.75 27.40 39.39
N ALA A 443 -16.60 26.34 40.16
CA ALA A 443 -15.77 26.34 41.37
C ALA A 443 -14.30 26.70 41.08
N SER A 444 -13.74 26.17 40.00
CA SER A 444 -12.36 26.54 39.59
C SER A 444 -12.25 27.99 39.12
N THR A 445 -13.28 28.50 38.43
CA THR A 445 -13.31 29.91 37.96
C THR A 445 -13.50 30.88 39.10
N ASP A 446 -14.42 30.58 40.03
CA ASP A 446 -14.65 31.37 41.23
C ASP A 446 -13.43 31.34 42.17
N GLY A 447 -12.74 30.19 42.23
CA GLY A 447 -11.46 30.07 42.94
C GLY A 447 -10.38 31.03 42.46
N LYS A 448 -10.27 31.28 41.15
CA LYS A 448 -9.36 32.29 40.61
C LYS A 448 -9.75 33.71 41.00
N LYS A 449 -11.07 33.96 41.06
CA LYS A 449 -11.59 35.25 41.57
C LYS A 449 -11.31 35.40 43.08
N TRP A 450 -11.50 34.33 43.86
CA TRP A 450 -11.16 34.36 45.27
C TRP A 450 -9.69 34.60 45.55
N LEU A 451 -8.78 34.05 44.73
CA LEU A 451 -7.33 34.33 44.79
C LEU A 451 -7.04 35.80 44.50
N ALA A 452 -7.73 36.40 43.53
CA ALA A 452 -7.57 37.83 43.20
C ALA A 452 -8.12 38.71 44.34
N ASP A 453 -9.24 38.36 44.95
CA ASP A 453 -9.85 39.05 46.12
C ASP A 453 -8.95 38.88 47.34
N LEU A 454 -8.37 37.71 47.57
CA LEU A 454 -7.38 37.48 48.64
C LEU A 454 -6.12 38.34 48.40
N GLU A 455 -5.61 38.41 47.16
CA GLU A 455 -4.47 39.26 46.81
C GLU A 455 -4.76 40.73 47.11
N ALA A 456 -5.96 41.19 46.77
CA ALA A 456 -6.39 42.59 47.04
C ALA A 456 -6.51 42.83 48.55
N THR A 457 -7.15 41.92 49.29
CA THR A 457 -7.34 41.99 50.74
C THR A 457 -6.01 42.00 51.49
N GLU A 458 -5.09 41.13 51.08
CA GLU A 458 -3.76 41.05 51.69
C GLU A 458 -2.89 42.26 51.35
N LYS A 459 -3.03 42.88 50.18
CA LYS A 459 -2.39 44.17 49.84
C LYS A 459 -2.90 45.29 50.72
N GLU A 460 -4.20 45.33 50.98
CA GLU A 460 -4.83 46.33 51.85
C GLU A 460 -4.40 46.17 53.32
N LYS A 461 -4.47 44.91 53.83
CA LYS A 461 -4.08 44.61 55.23
C LYS A 461 -2.60 44.89 55.51
N THR A 462 -1.70 44.53 54.57
CA THR A 462 -0.25 44.61 54.80
C THR A 462 0.38 45.91 54.29
N GLY A 463 -0.29 46.63 53.42
CA GLY A 463 0.26 47.81 52.75
C GLY A 463 1.34 47.51 51.70
N ILE A 464 1.57 46.25 51.38
CA ILE A 464 2.56 45.80 50.40
C ILE A 464 1.97 45.95 48.99
N LYS A 465 2.26 47.03 48.30
CA LYS A 465 1.65 47.37 47.00
C LYS A 465 1.98 46.40 45.87
N ASN A 466 3.13 45.71 45.91
CA ASN A 466 3.60 44.80 44.86
C ASN A 466 3.47 43.31 45.25
N LEU A 467 2.72 42.98 46.28
CA LEU A 467 2.36 41.63 46.62
C LEU A 467 1.58 41.00 45.47
N ARG A 468 1.93 39.78 45.07
CA ARG A 468 1.22 39.01 44.06
C ARG A 468 1.09 37.55 44.46
N ILE A 469 -0.06 36.97 44.21
CA ILE A 469 -0.24 35.53 44.30
C ILE A 469 0.21 34.93 42.95
N LYS A 470 1.13 33.98 43.00
CA LYS A 470 1.62 33.24 41.85
C LYS A 470 1.57 31.74 42.13
N TYR A 471 1.59 30.94 41.05
CA TYR A 471 1.59 29.48 41.09
C TYR A 471 2.93 28.91 40.64
N ASN A 472 3.36 27.82 41.28
CA ASN A 472 4.52 27.00 40.89
C ASN A 472 4.22 25.52 41.12
N LYS A 473 4.51 24.66 40.13
CA LYS A 473 4.22 23.22 40.18
C LYS A 473 4.81 22.51 41.42
N VAL A 474 5.91 23.06 42.01
CA VAL A 474 6.58 22.42 43.15
C VAL A 474 6.02 22.90 44.50
N PHE A 475 5.62 24.17 44.59
CA PHE A 475 5.23 24.81 45.85
C PHE A 475 3.75 25.17 45.93
N GLY A 476 2.98 25.03 44.84
CA GLY A 476 1.59 25.44 44.74
C GLY A 476 1.46 26.97 44.60
N TYR A 477 0.37 27.54 45.12
CA TYR A 477 0.15 28.98 45.18
C TYR A 477 0.97 29.61 46.32
N TYR A 478 1.57 30.77 46.05
CA TYR A 478 2.38 31.51 47.01
C TYR A 478 2.24 33.01 46.83
N LEU A 479 2.43 33.72 47.91
CA LEU A 479 2.53 35.18 47.94
C LEU A 479 3.98 35.59 47.68
N GLU A 480 4.22 36.34 46.62
CA GLU A 480 5.55 36.87 46.30
C GLU A 480 5.67 38.34 46.80
N VAL A 481 6.64 38.59 47.67
CA VAL A 481 6.95 39.91 48.22
C VAL A 481 8.39 40.26 47.84
N THR A 482 8.60 41.40 47.23
CA THR A 482 9.95 41.88 46.89
C THR A 482 10.68 42.31 48.16
N ASN A 483 12.03 42.20 48.16
CA ASN A 483 12.87 42.49 49.31
C ASN A 483 12.67 43.91 49.85
N SER A 484 12.20 44.88 49.05
CA SER A 484 11.90 46.24 49.43
C SER A 484 10.75 46.38 50.45
N PHE A 485 9.90 45.35 50.59
CA PHE A 485 8.74 45.36 51.48
C PHE A 485 8.79 44.24 52.54
N LYS A 486 9.97 43.66 52.76
CA LYS A 486 10.16 42.54 53.68
C LYS A 486 9.79 42.87 55.13
N ASP A 487 10.06 44.12 55.55
CA ASP A 487 9.78 44.55 56.94
C ASP A 487 8.27 44.77 57.21
N LEU A 488 7.43 44.75 56.15
CA LEU A 488 5.96 44.83 56.25
C LEU A 488 5.27 43.49 56.26
N VAL A 489 6.04 42.40 56.19
CA VAL A 489 5.49 41.02 56.17
C VAL A 489 4.96 40.66 57.54
N PRO A 490 3.65 40.26 57.70
CA PRO A 490 3.08 39.89 58.99
C PRO A 490 3.62 38.56 59.51
N ASP A 491 3.57 38.35 60.83
CA ASP A 491 4.06 37.13 61.50
C ASP A 491 3.32 35.83 61.05
N TYR A 492 2.06 35.95 60.52
CA TYR A 492 1.30 34.79 60.05
C TYR A 492 1.70 34.31 58.64
N TYR A 493 2.61 35.01 57.94
CA TYR A 493 3.17 34.59 56.69
C TYR A 493 4.27 33.54 56.96
N VAL A 494 4.09 32.36 56.45
CA VAL A 494 5.10 31.30 56.54
C VAL A 494 6.00 31.32 55.28
N ARG A 495 7.27 31.63 55.51
CA ARG A 495 8.27 31.70 54.44
C ARG A 495 8.58 30.34 53.88
N LYS A 496 8.52 30.16 52.58
CA LYS A 496 8.81 28.90 51.85
C LYS A 496 10.12 28.97 51.06
N GLN A 497 10.43 30.09 50.45
CA GLN A 497 11.62 30.25 49.62
C GLN A 497 12.10 31.71 49.59
N THR A 498 13.43 31.86 49.63
CA THR A 498 14.11 33.14 49.42
C THR A 498 14.71 33.15 48.03
N LEU A 499 14.42 34.17 47.24
CA LEU A 499 14.98 34.45 45.91
C LEU A 499 15.90 35.69 45.99
N THR A 500 16.68 35.94 44.98
CA THR A 500 17.60 37.10 44.91
C THR A 500 16.90 38.45 45.12
N ASN A 501 15.70 38.61 44.59
CA ASN A 501 14.96 39.90 44.61
C ASN A 501 13.60 39.85 45.33
N ALA A 502 13.17 38.69 45.83
CA ALA A 502 11.86 38.49 46.46
C ALA A 502 11.89 37.30 47.42
N GLU A 503 10.90 37.24 48.31
CA GLU A 503 10.63 36.04 49.13
C GLU A 503 9.23 35.53 48.86
N ARG A 504 9.07 34.21 48.99
CA ARG A 504 7.81 33.50 48.77
C ARG A 504 7.24 33.02 50.08
N TYR A 505 5.98 33.33 50.29
CA TYR A 505 5.26 33.06 51.53
C TYR A 505 3.97 32.29 51.26
N ILE A 506 3.45 31.60 52.25
CA ILE A 506 2.13 31.00 52.26
C ILE A 506 1.37 31.46 53.48
N THR A 507 0.04 31.52 53.38
CA THR A 507 -0.84 31.73 54.54
C THR A 507 -1.79 30.55 54.67
N PRO A 508 -2.36 30.27 55.88
CA PRO A 508 -3.35 29.21 56.04
C PRO A 508 -4.54 29.38 55.08
N GLU A 509 -5.03 30.60 54.91
CA GLU A 509 -6.16 30.92 54.02
C GLU A 509 -5.83 30.65 52.55
N LEU A 510 -4.63 31.02 52.10
CA LEU A 510 -4.16 30.68 50.76
C LEU A 510 -4.04 29.19 50.56
N LYS A 511 -3.65 28.43 51.59
CA LYS A 511 -3.53 26.99 51.50
C LYS A 511 -4.87 26.28 51.42
N GLU A 512 -5.88 26.71 52.17
CA GLU A 512 -7.27 26.21 52.07
C GLU A 512 -7.86 26.50 50.71
N LEU A 513 -7.65 27.70 50.14
CA LEU A 513 -8.08 28.04 48.79
C LEU A 513 -7.36 27.16 47.73
N GLU A 514 -6.06 26.95 47.90
CA GLU A 514 -5.28 26.07 47.03
C GLU A 514 -5.84 24.65 47.01
N ASP A 515 -6.07 24.07 48.17
CA ASP A 515 -6.58 22.68 48.27
C ASP A 515 -7.99 22.55 47.64
N THR A 516 -8.80 23.63 47.75
CA THR A 516 -10.13 23.68 47.13
C THR A 516 -10.02 23.79 45.60
N ILE A 517 -9.21 24.67 45.06
CA ILE A 517 -9.05 24.95 43.64
C ILE A 517 -8.39 23.75 42.94
N LEU A 518 -7.23 23.29 43.44
CA LEU A 518 -6.52 22.16 42.83
C LEU A 518 -7.32 20.87 42.95
N GLY A 519 -8.01 20.66 44.04
CA GLY A 519 -8.92 19.50 44.20
C GLY A 519 -10.10 19.54 43.24
N ALA A 520 -10.63 20.72 42.91
CA ALA A 520 -11.70 20.87 41.91
C ALA A 520 -11.16 20.69 40.48
N GLU A 521 -9.98 21.23 40.15
CA GLU A 521 -9.34 21.09 38.85
C GLU A 521 -8.96 19.62 38.56
N ASP A 522 -8.34 18.92 39.50
CA ASP A 522 -8.01 17.48 39.35
C ASP A 522 -9.28 16.62 39.17
N ARG A 523 -10.35 16.92 39.92
CA ARG A 523 -11.62 16.20 39.75
C ARG A 523 -12.30 16.53 38.44
N LEU A 524 -12.28 17.77 37.99
CA LEU A 524 -12.83 18.20 36.72
C LEU A 524 -12.17 17.47 35.55
N VAL A 525 -10.83 17.48 35.49
CA VAL A 525 -10.08 16.80 34.43
C VAL A 525 -10.36 15.30 34.40
N ASN A 526 -10.40 14.65 35.54
CA ASN A 526 -10.71 13.21 35.62
C ASN A 526 -12.14 12.91 35.17
N LEU A 527 -13.12 13.72 35.57
CA LEU A 527 -14.52 13.54 35.19
C LEU A 527 -14.69 13.80 33.67
N GLU A 528 -14.08 14.84 33.13
CA GLU A 528 -14.10 15.10 31.69
C GLU A 528 -13.45 13.96 30.89
N TYR A 529 -12.40 13.37 31.40
CA TYR A 529 -11.76 12.19 30.80
C TYR A 529 -12.69 10.96 30.80
N ASP A 530 -13.36 10.68 31.91
CA ASP A 530 -14.28 9.55 32.01
C ASP A 530 -15.49 9.73 31.08
N LEU A 531 -16.07 10.93 31.04
CA LEU A 531 -17.15 11.26 30.11
C LEU A 531 -16.72 11.19 28.65
N PHE A 532 -15.51 11.64 28.33
CA PHE A 532 -14.95 11.51 26.99
C PHE A 532 -14.81 10.03 26.58
N ARG A 533 -14.37 9.17 27.50
CA ARG A 533 -14.32 7.72 27.25
C ARG A 533 -15.70 7.15 26.96
N GLU A 534 -16.70 7.48 27.74
CA GLU A 534 -18.09 7.05 27.54
C GLU A 534 -18.62 7.49 26.16
N ILE A 535 -18.38 8.74 25.76
CA ILE A 535 -18.80 9.25 24.46
C ILE A 535 -18.09 8.49 23.33
N ARG A 536 -16.79 8.30 23.45
CA ARG A 536 -15.98 7.54 22.50
C ARG A 536 -16.48 6.11 22.36
N ASP A 537 -16.78 5.43 23.46
CA ASP A 537 -17.28 4.06 23.47
C ASP A 537 -18.69 3.97 22.85
N GLN A 538 -19.55 4.99 23.03
CA GLN A 538 -20.85 5.07 22.34
C GLN A 538 -20.68 5.20 20.83
N VAL A 539 -19.73 5.98 20.33
CA VAL A 539 -19.41 6.06 18.90
C VAL A 539 -18.83 4.74 18.41
N ALA A 540 -17.91 4.12 19.15
CA ALA A 540 -17.32 2.83 18.83
C ALA A 540 -18.34 1.71 18.69
N ALA A 541 -19.41 1.71 19.49
CA ALA A 541 -20.51 0.74 19.40
C ALA A 541 -21.23 0.79 18.06
N ASN A 542 -21.11 1.86 17.29
CA ASN A 542 -21.74 2.05 15.97
C ASN A 542 -20.78 1.81 14.79
N VAL A 543 -19.66 1.13 15.01
CA VAL A 543 -18.63 0.91 14.00
C VAL A 543 -19.17 0.35 12.69
N ALA A 544 -20.10 -0.60 12.73
CA ALA A 544 -20.68 -1.21 11.53
C ALA A 544 -21.45 -0.21 10.66
N ARG A 545 -22.26 0.66 11.27
CA ARG A 545 -22.99 1.73 10.57
C ARG A 545 -22.03 2.72 9.91
N ILE A 546 -21.01 3.13 10.66
CA ILE A 546 -20.00 4.09 10.21
C ILE A 546 -19.20 3.53 9.05
N GLN A 547 -18.76 2.26 9.11
CA GLN A 547 -18.00 1.64 8.02
C GLN A 547 -18.83 1.47 6.74
N LYS A 548 -20.11 1.07 6.86
CA LYS A 548 -21.01 1.02 5.69
C LYS A 548 -21.14 2.38 5.02
N THR A 549 -21.37 3.41 5.80
CA THR A 549 -21.47 4.78 5.29
C THR A 549 -20.16 5.26 4.68
N ALA A 550 -19.02 4.96 5.28
CA ALA A 550 -17.70 5.29 4.75
C ALA A 550 -17.45 4.62 3.40
N LYS A 551 -17.79 3.35 3.24
CA LYS A 551 -17.73 2.62 1.96
C LYS A 551 -18.67 3.24 0.91
N ALA A 552 -19.87 3.63 1.29
CA ALA A 552 -20.80 4.33 0.41
C ALA A 552 -20.25 5.68 -0.06
N ILE A 553 -19.67 6.47 0.84
CA ILE A 553 -19.00 7.75 0.52
C ILE A 553 -17.83 7.52 -0.45
N ALA A 554 -17.00 6.51 -0.21
CA ALA A 554 -15.89 6.17 -1.09
C ALA A 554 -16.38 5.82 -2.51
N LYS A 555 -17.45 5.03 -2.64
CA LYS A 555 -18.07 4.70 -3.93
C LYS A 555 -18.57 5.97 -4.64
N ILE A 556 -19.31 6.84 -3.96
CA ILE A 556 -19.81 8.11 -4.52
C ILE A 556 -18.65 8.94 -5.05
N ASP A 557 -17.62 9.14 -4.25
CA ASP A 557 -16.44 9.96 -4.58
C ASP A 557 -15.71 9.43 -5.81
N VAL A 558 -15.54 8.10 -5.92
CA VAL A 558 -14.95 7.46 -7.11
C VAL A 558 -15.77 7.75 -8.36
N PHE A 559 -17.09 7.54 -8.33
CA PHE A 559 -17.90 7.74 -9.52
C PHE A 559 -18.04 9.20 -9.90
N VAL A 560 -18.10 10.10 -8.94
CA VAL A 560 -18.04 11.54 -9.16
C VAL A 560 -16.71 11.94 -9.80
N SER A 561 -15.59 11.37 -9.33
CA SER A 561 -14.27 11.57 -9.95
C SER A 561 -14.22 11.08 -11.39
N LEU A 562 -14.68 9.86 -11.67
CA LEU A 562 -14.69 9.27 -13.01
C LEU A 562 -15.61 10.04 -13.97
N ALA A 563 -16.78 10.48 -13.50
CA ALA A 563 -17.71 11.31 -14.26
C ALA A 563 -17.10 12.67 -14.62
N LEU A 564 -16.45 13.33 -13.67
CA LEU A 564 -15.74 14.59 -13.90
C LEU A 564 -14.62 14.43 -14.93
N VAL A 565 -13.79 13.40 -14.79
CA VAL A 565 -12.69 13.14 -15.73
C VAL A 565 -13.23 12.87 -17.13
N ALA A 566 -14.31 12.11 -17.26
CA ALA A 566 -14.97 11.83 -18.54
C ALA A 566 -15.47 13.12 -19.21
N SER A 567 -16.16 13.97 -18.47
CA SER A 567 -16.67 15.26 -18.95
C SER A 567 -15.54 16.21 -19.37
N GLN A 568 -14.53 16.40 -18.51
CA GLN A 568 -13.42 17.34 -18.78
C GLN A 568 -12.53 16.94 -19.95
N ASN A 569 -12.44 15.63 -20.27
CA ASN A 569 -11.53 15.11 -21.28
C ASN A 569 -12.24 14.59 -22.52
N ASN A 570 -13.54 14.80 -22.65
CA ASN A 570 -14.34 14.29 -23.75
C ASN A 570 -14.13 12.79 -23.97
N TYR A 571 -14.28 12.00 -22.91
CA TYR A 571 -14.25 10.55 -22.98
C TYR A 571 -15.61 10.00 -23.34
N CYS A 572 -15.65 8.92 -24.13
CA CYS A 572 -16.88 8.26 -24.52
C CYS A 572 -17.21 7.06 -23.65
N CYS A 573 -18.48 6.73 -23.52
CA CYS A 573 -18.95 5.50 -22.89
C CYS A 573 -18.66 4.31 -23.83
N PRO A 574 -17.79 3.36 -23.44
CA PRO A 574 -17.52 2.21 -24.28
C PRO A 574 -18.67 1.20 -24.21
N LYS A 575 -19.00 0.59 -25.33
CA LYS A 575 -19.86 -0.60 -25.38
C LYS A 575 -19.05 -1.81 -24.94
N ILE A 576 -19.66 -2.68 -24.14
CA ILE A 576 -19.00 -3.91 -23.66
C ILE A 576 -19.62 -5.11 -24.37
N ASN A 577 -18.78 -5.96 -24.95
CA ASN A 577 -19.21 -7.16 -25.65
C ASN A 577 -18.51 -8.42 -25.13
N GLU A 578 -19.08 -9.56 -25.41
CA GLU A 578 -18.56 -10.92 -25.04
C GLU A 578 -17.99 -11.68 -26.25
N ASN A 579 -18.10 -11.11 -27.44
CA ASN A 579 -17.57 -11.77 -28.66
C ASN A 579 -16.07 -11.55 -28.84
N GLY A 580 -15.44 -10.80 -27.93
CA GLY A 580 -14.00 -10.57 -27.89
C GLY A 580 -13.47 -9.53 -28.87
N THR A 581 -14.36 -8.78 -29.60
CA THR A 581 -13.93 -7.73 -30.52
C THR A 581 -13.50 -6.47 -29.76
N ILE A 582 -12.35 -5.91 -30.11
CA ILE A 582 -11.86 -4.61 -29.63
C ILE A 582 -11.87 -3.66 -30.82
N ASP A 583 -12.81 -2.71 -30.86
CA ASP A 583 -12.94 -1.69 -31.91
C ASP A 583 -12.94 -0.31 -31.28
N ILE A 584 -11.85 0.41 -31.45
CA ILE A 584 -11.60 1.73 -30.88
C ILE A 584 -11.45 2.72 -32.05
N LYS A 585 -12.24 3.76 -32.08
CA LYS A 585 -12.13 4.86 -33.04
C LYS A 585 -11.66 6.13 -32.36
N GLY A 586 -10.67 6.78 -32.94
CA GLY A 586 -10.12 8.02 -32.41
C GLY A 586 -9.56 7.84 -31.00
N GLY A 587 -8.88 6.71 -30.72
CA GLY A 587 -8.31 6.44 -29.42
C GLY A 587 -7.14 7.38 -29.09
N ARG A 588 -7.05 7.82 -27.85
CA ARG A 588 -6.00 8.69 -27.32
C ARG A 588 -5.35 8.06 -26.10
N HIS A 589 -4.08 8.39 -25.85
CA HIS A 589 -3.38 7.92 -24.65
C HIS A 589 -3.72 8.82 -23.44
N PRO A 590 -4.41 8.32 -22.43
CA PRO A 590 -4.96 9.16 -21.34
C PRO A 590 -3.92 9.98 -20.60
N VAL A 591 -2.72 9.45 -20.41
CA VAL A 591 -1.62 10.11 -19.70
C VAL A 591 -0.87 11.07 -20.63
N VAL A 592 -0.47 10.59 -21.82
CA VAL A 592 0.38 11.36 -22.73
C VAL A 592 -0.37 12.60 -23.23
N GLU A 593 -1.68 12.51 -23.51
CA GLU A 593 -2.48 13.69 -23.92
C GLU A 593 -2.51 14.79 -22.86
N LYS A 594 -2.38 14.43 -21.57
CA LYS A 594 -2.31 15.37 -20.43
C LYS A 594 -0.92 15.95 -20.19
N MET A 595 0.12 15.24 -20.62
CA MET A 595 1.51 15.67 -20.42
C MET A 595 2.00 16.57 -21.57
N ILE A 596 1.39 16.48 -22.74
CA ILE A 596 1.70 17.33 -23.88
C ILE A 596 1.15 18.75 -23.64
N VAL A 597 2.04 19.76 -23.58
CA VAL A 597 1.66 21.15 -23.26
C VAL A 597 1.45 21.99 -24.51
N ASN A 598 2.21 21.76 -25.58
CA ASN A 598 2.27 22.64 -26.74
C ASN A 598 1.85 21.99 -28.08
N ASP A 599 1.36 20.76 -28.03
CA ASP A 599 1.00 20.01 -29.25
C ASP A 599 -0.33 19.28 -29.03
N MET A 600 -1.02 18.92 -30.11
CA MET A 600 -2.23 18.10 -30.01
C MET A 600 -1.86 16.63 -30.10
N PHE A 601 -2.47 15.81 -29.27
CA PHE A 601 -2.33 14.37 -29.36
C PHE A 601 -2.98 13.84 -30.63
N ILE A 602 -2.27 13.02 -31.39
CA ILE A 602 -2.81 12.39 -32.61
C ILE A 602 -3.53 11.10 -32.22
N ASP A 603 -4.81 11.06 -32.43
CA ASP A 603 -5.67 9.92 -32.19
C ASP A 603 -5.42 8.77 -33.18
N ASN A 604 -5.69 7.52 -32.73
CA ASN A 604 -5.51 6.34 -33.56
C ASN A 604 -6.66 5.35 -33.42
N ASP A 605 -7.01 4.69 -34.54
CA ASP A 605 -7.97 3.59 -34.52
C ASP A 605 -7.28 2.28 -34.18
N THR A 606 -8.00 1.40 -33.47
CA THR A 606 -7.55 0.02 -33.21
C THR A 606 -8.70 -0.94 -33.45
N TYR A 607 -8.43 -2.00 -34.23
CA TYR A 607 -9.38 -3.07 -34.45
C TYR A 607 -8.68 -4.42 -34.24
N LEU A 608 -9.19 -5.24 -33.30
CA LEU A 608 -8.77 -6.62 -33.06
C LEU A 608 -10.00 -7.50 -32.93
N ASP A 609 -9.97 -8.70 -33.54
CA ASP A 609 -11.02 -9.70 -33.41
C ASP A 609 -10.42 -11.12 -33.21
N ASN A 610 -11.29 -12.10 -33.01
CA ASN A 610 -10.88 -13.49 -32.82
C ASN A 610 -10.71 -14.26 -34.16
N HIS A 611 -10.92 -13.65 -35.31
CA HIS A 611 -11.00 -14.33 -36.60
C HIS A 611 -10.04 -13.79 -37.66
N HIS A 612 -10.19 -12.54 -38.05
CA HIS A 612 -9.49 -11.96 -39.21
C HIS A 612 -8.35 -10.99 -38.82
N ASN A 613 -8.43 -10.33 -37.65
CA ASN A 613 -7.42 -9.41 -37.19
C ASN A 613 -7.07 -9.69 -35.73
N ARG A 614 -6.52 -10.87 -35.51
CA ARG A 614 -6.11 -11.29 -34.15
C ARG A 614 -4.78 -10.68 -33.78
N ILE A 615 -3.85 -10.61 -34.72
CA ILE A 615 -2.52 -10.05 -34.51
C ILE A 615 -2.32 -8.88 -35.45
N SER A 616 -1.96 -7.73 -34.91
CA SER A 616 -1.54 -6.56 -35.69
C SER A 616 -0.02 -6.41 -35.54
N ILE A 617 0.72 -6.64 -36.62
CA ILE A 617 2.16 -6.41 -36.70
C ILE A 617 2.35 -4.94 -37.07
N ILE A 618 3.07 -4.21 -36.19
CA ILE A 618 3.25 -2.76 -36.31
C ILE A 618 4.71 -2.46 -36.59
N THR A 619 5.00 -1.96 -37.80
CA THR A 619 6.35 -1.59 -38.23
C THR A 619 6.57 -0.08 -38.20
N GLY A 620 7.81 0.35 -38.18
CA GLY A 620 8.17 1.76 -38.22
C GLY A 620 9.29 2.11 -37.19
N PRO A 621 9.82 3.32 -37.22
CA PRO A 621 10.93 3.74 -36.38
C PRO A 621 10.54 3.89 -34.90
N ASN A 622 11.52 3.75 -33.99
CA ASN A 622 11.26 3.67 -32.56
C ASN A 622 10.68 4.97 -31.95
N MET A 623 11.03 6.14 -32.43
CA MET A 623 10.52 7.41 -31.89
C MET A 623 9.15 7.84 -32.46
N ALA A 624 8.58 7.04 -33.34
CA ALA A 624 7.37 7.42 -34.05
C ALA A 624 6.06 7.20 -33.28
N GLY A 625 6.09 6.54 -32.12
CA GLY A 625 4.92 6.37 -31.24
C GLY A 625 4.28 4.99 -31.21
N LYS A 626 4.95 3.92 -31.73
CA LYS A 626 4.45 2.53 -31.68
C LYS A 626 4.06 2.08 -30.26
N SER A 627 5.01 2.16 -29.34
CA SER A 627 4.83 1.74 -27.94
C SER A 627 3.74 2.56 -27.24
N THR A 628 3.62 3.87 -27.56
CA THR A 628 2.55 4.74 -27.04
C THR A 628 1.19 4.27 -27.52
N TYR A 629 1.05 3.94 -28.80
CA TYR A 629 -0.18 3.42 -29.41
C TYR A 629 -0.60 2.07 -28.78
N MET A 630 0.33 1.16 -28.58
CA MET A 630 0.02 -0.14 -27.98
C MET A 630 -0.40 -0.01 -26.52
N ARG A 631 0.33 0.80 -25.73
CA ARG A 631 -0.04 1.11 -24.33
C ARG A 631 -1.40 1.80 -24.26
N GLN A 632 -1.68 2.75 -25.16
CA GLN A 632 -2.98 3.40 -25.28
C GLN A 632 -4.11 2.38 -25.39
N THR A 633 -3.97 1.39 -26.28
CA THR A 633 -4.98 0.35 -26.46
C THR A 633 -5.21 -0.46 -25.20
N ALA A 634 -4.13 -0.90 -24.53
CA ALA A 634 -4.22 -1.61 -23.26
C ALA A 634 -4.90 -0.77 -22.17
N LEU A 635 -4.56 0.51 -22.05
CA LEU A 635 -5.15 1.41 -21.07
C LEU A 635 -6.64 1.68 -21.34
N ILE A 636 -7.04 1.81 -22.61
CA ILE A 636 -8.46 1.98 -22.99
C ILE A 636 -9.26 0.73 -22.61
N VAL A 637 -8.74 -0.47 -22.89
CA VAL A 637 -9.39 -1.74 -22.50
C VAL A 637 -9.50 -1.84 -20.98
N LEU A 638 -8.43 -1.52 -20.26
CA LEU A 638 -8.41 -1.52 -18.80
C LEU A 638 -9.42 -0.53 -18.22
N MET A 639 -9.47 0.71 -18.72
CA MET A 639 -10.43 1.74 -18.30
C MET A 639 -11.88 1.29 -18.56
N ALA A 640 -12.17 0.66 -19.70
CA ALA A 640 -13.48 0.10 -19.99
C ALA A 640 -13.90 -0.94 -18.94
N GLN A 641 -12.99 -1.83 -18.53
CA GLN A 641 -13.25 -2.87 -17.53
C GLN A 641 -13.21 -2.39 -16.07
N ILE A 642 -12.66 -1.21 -15.78
CA ILE A 642 -12.92 -0.51 -14.51
C ILE A 642 -14.38 -0.07 -14.41
N GLY A 643 -15.08 0.05 -15.54
CA GLY A 643 -16.40 0.67 -15.67
C GLY A 643 -16.34 2.17 -15.95
N SER A 644 -15.19 2.70 -16.31
CA SER A 644 -14.96 4.10 -16.65
C SER A 644 -15.27 4.40 -18.13
N TYR A 645 -15.48 5.67 -18.44
CA TYR A 645 -15.44 6.18 -19.81
C TYR A 645 -13.99 6.19 -20.31
N VAL A 646 -13.80 6.15 -21.62
CA VAL A 646 -12.50 5.96 -22.27
C VAL A 646 -12.12 7.10 -23.21
N PRO A 647 -10.82 7.39 -23.36
CA PRO A 647 -10.32 8.44 -24.25
C PRO A 647 -10.39 8.01 -25.72
N ALA A 648 -11.60 8.00 -26.28
CA ALA A 648 -11.87 7.66 -27.67
C ALA A 648 -13.09 8.44 -28.20
N THR A 649 -13.27 8.47 -29.52
CA THR A 649 -14.49 8.98 -30.15
C THR A 649 -15.64 7.98 -30.01
N SER A 650 -15.33 6.70 -30.19
CA SER A 650 -16.21 5.58 -29.86
C SER A 650 -15.39 4.33 -29.58
N ALA A 651 -15.90 3.45 -28.74
CA ALA A 651 -15.24 2.20 -28.40
C ALA A 651 -16.26 1.07 -28.19
N ASN A 652 -15.91 -0.12 -28.70
CA ASN A 652 -16.62 -1.36 -28.45
C ASN A 652 -15.60 -2.40 -27.99
N ILE A 653 -15.64 -2.74 -26.71
CA ILE A 653 -14.57 -3.47 -26.03
C ILE A 653 -15.06 -4.86 -25.63
N GLY A 654 -14.42 -5.88 -26.17
CA GLY A 654 -14.59 -7.27 -25.73
C GLY A 654 -13.88 -7.48 -24.39
N ILE A 655 -14.54 -8.18 -23.48
CA ILE A 655 -13.98 -8.51 -22.17
C ILE A 655 -12.69 -9.29 -22.32
N VAL A 656 -11.66 -8.84 -21.60
CA VAL A 656 -10.32 -9.40 -21.58
C VAL A 656 -10.07 -9.96 -20.18
N ASP A 657 -9.59 -11.19 -20.10
CA ASP A 657 -9.28 -11.85 -18.82
C ASP A 657 -7.90 -11.48 -18.27
N ARG A 658 -6.95 -11.16 -19.17
CA ARG A 658 -5.56 -10.81 -18.81
C ARG A 658 -4.99 -9.80 -19.79
N ILE A 659 -4.19 -8.89 -19.26
CA ILE A 659 -3.34 -8.00 -20.06
C ILE A 659 -1.89 -8.33 -19.75
N PHE A 660 -1.13 -8.67 -20.79
CA PHE A 660 0.31 -8.86 -20.70
C PHE A 660 1.03 -7.84 -21.56
N THR A 661 2.07 -7.25 -21.00
CA THR A 661 2.91 -6.31 -21.75
C THR A 661 4.37 -6.69 -21.64
N ARG A 662 5.05 -6.70 -22.78
CA ARG A 662 6.49 -6.71 -22.88
C ARG A 662 6.91 -5.47 -23.63
N VAL A 663 7.46 -4.48 -22.93
CA VAL A 663 7.82 -3.16 -23.50
C VAL A 663 9.21 -2.76 -23.01
N GLY A 664 10.15 -2.63 -23.93
CA GLY A 664 11.51 -2.12 -23.69
C GLY A 664 12.34 -2.97 -22.70
N ALA A 665 13.67 -2.95 -22.84
CA ALA A 665 14.56 -3.54 -21.85
C ALA A 665 14.73 -2.56 -20.68
N SER A 666 14.37 -2.95 -19.47
CA SER A 666 14.96 -2.38 -18.26
C SER A 666 16.17 -3.23 -17.91
N ASP A 667 17.36 -2.64 -17.90
CA ASP A 667 18.54 -3.31 -17.36
C ASP A 667 18.29 -3.58 -15.87
N ASP A 668 18.10 -4.82 -15.52
CA ASP A 668 18.06 -5.25 -14.12
C ASP A 668 19.49 -5.71 -13.75
N LEU A 669 20.33 -4.74 -13.46
CA LEU A 669 21.73 -4.97 -13.04
C LEU A 669 21.79 -5.75 -11.71
N ALA A 670 20.73 -5.72 -10.93
CA ALA A 670 20.69 -6.36 -9.61
C ALA A 670 20.53 -7.89 -9.69
N SER A 671 19.87 -8.40 -10.75
CA SER A 671 19.66 -9.84 -10.93
C SER A 671 20.83 -10.57 -11.59
N GLY A 672 21.81 -9.83 -12.13
CA GLY A 672 22.94 -10.41 -12.88
C GLY A 672 22.58 -11.14 -14.18
N GLN A 673 21.31 -11.07 -14.60
CA GLN A 673 20.82 -11.69 -15.84
C GLN A 673 21.04 -10.78 -17.04
N SER A 674 21.34 -11.37 -18.20
CA SER A 674 21.42 -10.57 -19.44
C SER A 674 20.03 -10.06 -19.80
N THR A 675 19.95 -8.87 -20.41
CA THR A 675 18.70 -8.25 -20.90
C THR A 675 17.91 -9.19 -21.81
N PHE A 676 18.60 -10.00 -22.61
CA PHE A 676 17.97 -11.02 -23.46
C PHE A 676 17.33 -12.15 -22.64
N MET A 677 17.97 -12.61 -21.56
CA MET A 677 17.40 -13.66 -20.71
C MET A 677 16.15 -13.16 -19.96
N VAL A 678 16.18 -11.93 -19.46
CA VAL A 678 15.01 -11.28 -18.85
C VAL A 678 13.86 -11.20 -19.87
N GLU A 679 14.16 -10.77 -21.10
CA GLU A 679 13.19 -10.71 -22.19
C GLU A 679 12.58 -12.08 -22.46
N MET A 680 13.39 -13.13 -22.60
CA MET A 680 12.90 -14.49 -22.88
C MET A 680 12.08 -15.05 -21.72
N ASN A 681 12.44 -14.77 -20.48
CA ASN A 681 11.65 -15.16 -19.31
C ASN A 681 10.27 -14.48 -19.31
N GLU A 682 10.19 -13.18 -19.64
CA GLU A 682 8.93 -12.46 -19.75
C GLU A 682 8.06 -13.04 -20.89
N VAL A 683 8.65 -13.28 -22.08
CA VAL A 683 7.93 -13.88 -23.21
C VAL A 683 7.44 -15.29 -22.87
N ALA A 684 8.30 -16.12 -22.29
CA ALA A 684 7.91 -17.47 -21.86
C ALA A 684 6.76 -17.42 -20.84
N ASN A 685 6.84 -16.48 -19.92
CA ASN A 685 5.79 -16.21 -18.96
C ASN A 685 4.45 -15.87 -19.65
N ILE A 686 4.46 -14.97 -20.62
CA ILE A 686 3.28 -14.58 -21.38
C ILE A 686 2.70 -15.79 -22.13
N LEU A 687 3.52 -16.50 -22.89
CA LEU A 687 3.05 -17.62 -23.72
C LEU A 687 2.47 -18.78 -22.92
N ARG A 688 2.97 -19.03 -21.70
CA ARG A 688 2.45 -20.09 -20.81
C ARG A 688 1.12 -19.75 -20.15
N ASN A 689 0.82 -18.46 -19.97
CA ASN A 689 -0.25 -18.02 -19.08
C ASN A 689 -1.33 -17.18 -19.75
N ALA A 690 -1.11 -16.72 -20.97
CA ALA A 690 -2.13 -16.08 -21.76
C ALA A 690 -3.20 -17.12 -22.18
N THR A 691 -4.41 -16.61 -22.37
CA THR A 691 -5.56 -17.37 -22.89
C THR A 691 -6.00 -16.77 -24.24
N SER A 692 -6.95 -17.39 -24.90
CA SER A 692 -7.56 -16.82 -26.12
C SER A 692 -8.30 -15.51 -25.88
N ASN A 693 -8.67 -15.20 -24.64
CA ASN A 693 -9.34 -13.96 -24.25
C ASN A 693 -8.36 -12.87 -23.79
N SER A 694 -7.07 -13.17 -23.73
CA SER A 694 -6.05 -12.23 -23.29
C SER A 694 -5.72 -11.19 -24.35
N LEU A 695 -5.21 -10.02 -23.90
CA LEU A 695 -4.63 -8.98 -24.75
C LEU A 695 -3.12 -8.93 -24.50
N LEU A 696 -2.35 -9.13 -25.57
CA LEU A 696 -0.88 -9.12 -25.52
C LEU A 696 -0.33 -7.85 -26.20
N ILE A 697 0.59 -7.20 -25.51
CA ILE A 697 1.34 -6.02 -26.01
C ILE A 697 2.82 -6.42 -26.05
N LEU A 698 3.33 -6.73 -27.25
CA LEU A 698 4.69 -7.22 -27.43
C LEU A 698 5.49 -6.22 -28.25
N ASP A 699 6.51 -5.64 -27.64
CA ASP A 699 7.33 -4.59 -28.25
C ASP A 699 8.77 -5.06 -28.41
N GLU A 700 9.24 -5.10 -29.66
CA GLU A 700 10.63 -5.39 -30.05
C GLU A 700 11.18 -6.73 -29.51
N ILE A 701 10.44 -7.80 -29.66
CA ILE A 701 10.89 -9.15 -29.29
C ILE A 701 12.06 -9.59 -30.17
N GLY A 702 13.10 -10.16 -29.55
CA GLY A 702 14.31 -10.71 -30.22
C GLY A 702 15.41 -9.68 -30.44
N ARG A 703 15.30 -8.44 -29.89
CA ARG A 703 16.32 -7.40 -30.13
C ARG A 703 17.64 -7.65 -29.39
N GLY A 704 17.62 -8.39 -28.30
CA GLY A 704 18.79 -8.62 -27.43
C GLY A 704 19.80 -9.65 -27.94
N THR A 705 19.63 -10.21 -29.15
CA THR A 705 20.49 -11.27 -29.73
C THR A 705 20.84 -10.99 -31.19
N SER A 706 21.46 -11.95 -31.91
CA SER A 706 21.77 -11.81 -33.33
C SER A 706 20.50 -11.64 -34.17
N THR A 707 20.60 -10.90 -35.27
CA THR A 707 19.42 -10.56 -36.12
C THR A 707 18.66 -11.81 -36.57
N PHE A 708 19.38 -12.88 -36.95
CA PHE A 708 18.75 -14.12 -37.42
C PHE A 708 18.03 -14.89 -36.30
N ASP A 709 18.68 -15.00 -35.15
CA ASP A 709 18.06 -15.67 -33.99
C ASP A 709 16.85 -14.86 -33.48
N GLY A 710 16.99 -13.54 -33.38
CA GLY A 710 15.92 -12.65 -32.95
C GLY A 710 14.71 -12.70 -33.90
N LEU A 711 14.94 -12.63 -35.21
CA LEU A 711 13.88 -12.79 -36.21
C LEU A 711 13.20 -14.14 -36.13
N SER A 712 13.98 -15.24 -36.01
CA SER A 712 13.44 -16.58 -35.94
C SER A 712 12.55 -16.79 -34.70
N ILE A 713 12.98 -16.27 -33.54
CA ILE A 713 12.20 -16.29 -32.30
C ILE A 713 10.92 -15.48 -32.46
N ALA A 714 11.01 -14.24 -32.95
CA ALA A 714 9.86 -13.36 -33.12
C ALA A 714 8.84 -13.98 -34.09
N TRP A 715 9.31 -14.59 -35.19
CA TRP A 715 8.48 -15.31 -36.14
C TRP A 715 7.72 -16.47 -35.49
N ALA A 716 8.44 -17.34 -34.79
CA ALA A 716 7.86 -18.50 -34.10
C ALA A 716 6.86 -18.09 -33.01
N VAL A 717 7.12 -16.99 -32.28
CA VAL A 717 6.20 -16.42 -31.29
C VAL A 717 4.89 -15.96 -31.95
N VAL A 718 4.96 -15.26 -33.08
CA VAL A 718 3.76 -14.83 -33.81
C VAL A 718 2.97 -16.04 -34.34
N GLU A 719 3.63 -17.05 -34.91
CA GLU A 719 2.96 -18.30 -35.36
C GLU A 719 2.27 -19.00 -34.19
N TYR A 720 2.94 -19.13 -33.05
CA TYR A 720 2.38 -19.76 -31.84
C TYR A 720 1.12 -19.02 -31.37
N ILE A 721 1.17 -17.69 -31.25
CA ILE A 721 0.05 -16.85 -30.80
C ILE A 721 -1.11 -16.89 -31.82
N SER A 722 -0.81 -16.88 -33.11
CA SER A 722 -1.82 -16.86 -34.18
C SER A 722 -2.68 -18.11 -34.23
N ASN A 723 -2.16 -19.23 -33.75
CA ASN A 723 -2.83 -20.53 -33.79
C ASN A 723 -3.88 -20.66 -32.67
N PRO A 724 -5.20 -20.74 -33.00
CA PRO A 724 -6.25 -20.85 -31.98
C PRO A 724 -6.20 -22.15 -31.17
N LYS A 725 -5.49 -23.15 -31.63
CA LYS A 725 -5.34 -24.43 -30.92
C LYS A 725 -4.21 -24.39 -29.90
N LEU A 726 -3.27 -23.48 -30.04
CA LEU A 726 -2.15 -23.26 -29.11
C LEU A 726 -2.44 -22.14 -28.14
N LEU A 727 -2.74 -20.96 -28.63
CA LEU A 727 -3.03 -19.80 -27.79
C LEU A 727 -4.23 -18.98 -28.31
N GLY A 728 -4.11 -18.36 -29.48
CA GLY A 728 -5.20 -17.60 -30.08
C GLY A 728 -5.50 -16.24 -29.40
N ALA A 729 -4.53 -15.63 -28.74
CA ALA A 729 -4.71 -14.34 -28.05
C ALA A 729 -4.69 -13.15 -28.99
N LYS A 730 -5.44 -12.08 -28.67
CA LYS A 730 -5.38 -10.78 -29.37
C LYS A 730 -4.06 -10.10 -29.07
N THR A 731 -3.35 -9.67 -30.11
CA THR A 731 -1.98 -9.20 -29.95
C THR A 731 -1.69 -7.94 -30.77
N LEU A 732 -1.08 -6.94 -30.15
CA LEU A 732 -0.35 -5.89 -30.82
C LEU A 732 1.15 -6.19 -30.75
N PHE A 733 1.78 -6.36 -31.87
CA PHE A 733 3.17 -6.77 -32.01
C PHE A 733 3.99 -5.70 -32.72
N ALA A 734 4.75 -4.90 -32.00
CA ALA A 734 5.64 -3.94 -32.63
C ALA A 734 7.02 -4.54 -32.88
N THR A 735 7.55 -4.29 -34.06
CA THR A 735 8.83 -4.83 -34.48
C THR A 735 9.56 -3.87 -35.43
N HIS A 736 10.86 -4.04 -35.49
CA HIS A 736 11.71 -3.45 -36.52
C HIS A 736 12.18 -4.48 -37.59
N TYR A 737 11.79 -5.76 -37.41
CA TYR A 737 11.99 -6.79 -38.44
C TYR A 737 10.92 -6.65 -39.51
N HIS A 738 11.31 -6.10 -40.66
CA HIS A 738 10.39 -5.91 -41.80
C HIS A 738 9.95 -7.26 -42.38
N GLU A 739 10.75 -8.28 -42.23
CA GLU A 739 10.51 -9.65 -42.71
C GLU A 739 9.25 -10.26 -42.09
N LEU A 740 8.88 -9.86 -40.87
CA LEU A 740 7.66 -10.33 -40.20
C LEU A 740 6.40 -9.89 -40.94
N THR A 741 6.45 -8.88 -41.76
CA THR A 741 5.30 -8.46 -42.58
C THR A 741 4.84 -9.51 -43.62
N GLU A 742 5.71 -10.44 -43.99
CA GLU A 742 5.38 -11.58 -44.85
C GLU A 742 4.38 -12.56 -44.21
N LEU A 743 4.16 -12.48 -42.91
CA LEU A 743 3.19 -13.33 -42.20
C LEU A 743 1.73 -12.97 -42.57
N GLU A 744 1.41 -11.75 -42.97
CA GLU A 744 0.05 -11.36 -43.41
C GLU A 744 -0.47 -12.23 -44.57
N GLY A 745 0.40 -12.59 -45.51
CA GLY A 745 -0.01 -13.44 -46.64
C GLY A 745 -0.06 -14.94 -46.33
N LYS A 746 0.56 -15.36 -45.21
CA LYS A 746 0.72 -16.78 -44.80
C LYS A 746 -0.27 -17.16 -43.71
N LEU A 747 -0.63 -16.25 -42.84
CA LEU A 747 -1.53 -16.43 -41.71
C LEU A 747 -2.79 -15.58 -41.88
N GLY A 748 -3.96 -16.19 -41.96
CA GLY A 748 -5.22 -15.50 -42.29
C GLY A 748 -5.77 -14.56 -41.19
N ASN A 749 -5.12 -14.50 -40.05
CA ASN A 749 -5.52 -13.69 -38.88
C ASN A 749 -4.44 -12.69 -38.42
N VAL A 750 -3.43 -12.45 -39.25
CA VAL A 750 -2.35 -11.49 -39.05
C VAL A 750 -2.49 -10.37 -40.05
N ASN A 751 -2.43 -9.13 -39.61
CA ASN A 751 -2.49 -7.95 -40.48
C ASN A 751 -1.34 -6.99 -40.17
N ASN A 752 -0.82 -6.35 -41.19
CA ASN A 752 0.27 -5.41 -41.12
C ASN A 752 -0.21 -3.99 -40.97
N TYR A 753 0.44 -3.25 -40.12
CA TYR A 753 0.26 -1.81 -39.90
C TYR A 753 1.61 -1.12 -39.83
N CYS A 754 1.66 0.13 -40.18
CA CYS A 754 2.84 0.95 -40.07
C CYS A 754 2.49 2.35 -39.59
N ILE A 755 3.52 3.04 -39.05
CA ILE A 755 3.37 4.46 -38.74
C ILE A 755 3.52 5.28 -40.04
N ALA A 756 2.55 6.14 -40.31
CA ALA A 756 2.60 7.04 -41.43
C ALA A 756 3.74 8.05 -41.27
N VAL A 757 4.57 8.16 -42.29
CA VAL A 757 5.71 9.06 -42.38
C VAL A 757 5.51 9.94 -43.61
N LYS A 758 5.79 11.24 -43.48
CA LYS A 758 5.84 12.17 -44.59
C LYS A 758 7.29 12.54 -44.88
N GLU A 759 7.75 12.13 -46.04
CA GLU A 759 9.09 12.52 -46.53
C GLU A 759 9.06 13.94 -47.08
N LYS A 760 9.99 14.79 -46.68
CA LYS A 760 10.17 16.16 -47.15
C LYS A 760 11.64 16.36 -47.55
N GLY A 761 11.98 15.90 -48.75
CA GLY A 761 13.36 15.82 -49.20
C GLY A 761 14.14 14.77 -48.35
N ASP A 762 15.24 15.17 -47.76
CA ASP A 762 16.08 14.33 -46.89
C ASP A 762 15.59 14.28 -45.42
N ASP A 763 14.54 15.05 -45.10
CA ASP A 763 13.95 15.10 -43.77
C ASP A 763 12.64 14.30 -43.71
N ILE A 764 12.36 13.75 -42.53
CA ILE A 764 11.15 12.98 -42.27
C ILE A 764 10.32 13.64 -41.19
N VAL A 765 9.01 13.60 -41.37
CA VAL A 765 8.05 14.00 -40.33
C VAL A 765 7.19 12.80 -39.97
N PHE A 766 7.26 12.38 -38.70
CA PHE A 766 6.40 11.31 -38.17
C PHE A 766 5.00 11.85 -37.94
N LEU A 767 4.02 11.31 -38.66
CA LEU A 767 2.63 11.73 -38.51
C LEU A 767 1.96 11.12 -37.30
N ARG A 768 2.63 10.18 -36.59
CA ARG A 768 2.11 9.47 -35.40
C ARG A 768 0.76 8.80 -35.64
N LYS A 769 0.39 8.55 -36.89
CA LYS A 769 -0.86 7.88 -37.31
C LYS A 769 -0.54 6.45 -37.76
N ILE A 770 -1.25 5.48 -37.21
CA ILE A 770 -1.15 4.08 -37.60
C ILE A 770 -2.04 3.86 -38.84
N VAL A 771 -1.49 3.28 -39.89
CA VAL A 771 -2.18 2.98 -41.14
C VAL A 771 -1.95 1.52 -41.52
N LYS A 772 -2.89 0.94 -42.28
CA LYS A 772 -2.78 -0.43 -42.79
C LYS A 772 -1.65 -0.54 -43.83
N GLY A 773 -0.84 -1.57 -43.75
CA GLY A 773 0.27 -1.89 -44.65
C GLY A 773 1.62 -2.03 -43.91
N GLY A 774 2.64 -2.57 -44.55
CA GLY A 774 3.99 -2.68 -44.06
C GLY A 774 4.82 -1.43 -44.37
N ALA A 775 5.85 -1.12 -43.56
CA ALA A 775 6.84 -0.09 -43.90
C ALA A 775 7.94 -0.74 -44.73
N ASP A 776 8.15 -0.27 -45.94
CA ASP A 776 9.14 -0.81 -46.87
C ASP A 776 10.56 -0.27 -46.63
N LYS A 777 10.70 0.74 -45.78
CA LYS A 777 11.99 1.43 -45.54
C LYS A 777 12.33 1.52 -44.05
N SER A 778 13.60 1.36 -43.74
CA SER A 778 14.19 1.66 -42.43
C SER A 778 14.52 3.16 -42.35
N TYR A 779 14.11 3.83 -41.26
CA TYR A 779 14.36 5.26 -41.03
C TYR A 779 15.40 5.53 -39.93
N GLY A 780 16.18 4.52 -39.57
CA GLY A 780 17.16 4.65 -38.46
C GLY A 780 18.19 5.75 -38.64
N ILE A 781 18.69 5.93 -39.90
CA ILE A 781 19.68 6.95 -40.20
C ILE A 781 19.08 8.36 -40.12
N GLN A 782 17.82 8.54 -40.59
CA GLN A 782 17.10 9.80 -40.48
C GLN A 782 16.83 10.18 -39.01
N VAL A 783 16.50 9.21 -38.17
CA VAL A 783 16.37 9.40 -36.71
C VAL A 783 17.70 9.81 -36.10
N ALA A 784 18.80 9.19 -36.49
CA ALA A 784 20.15 9.57 -36.05
C ALA A 784 20.51 11.02 -36.42
N LYS A 785 20.16 11.46 -37.63
CA LYS A 785 20.29 12.85 -38.08
C LYS A 785 19.44 13.80 -37.21
N LEU A 786 18.17 13.47 -36.95
CA LEU A 786 17.31 14.24 -36.04
C LEU A 786 17.80 14.31 -34.58
N ALA A 787 18.51 13.29 -34.13
CA ALA A 787 19.17 13.24 -32.82
C ALA A 787 20.46 14.07 -32.74
N GLY A 788 20.92 14.66 -33.88
CA GLY A 788 22.07 15.53 -33.93
C GLY A 788 23.42 14.81 -34.10
N LEU A 789 23.42 13.59 -34.67
CA LEU A 789 24.70 12.94 -35.05
C LEU A 789 25.42 13.78 -36.10
N PRO A 790 26.78 13.83 -36.08
CA PRO A 790 27.55 14.57 -37.07
C PRO A 790 27.22 14.13 -38.51
N GLU A 791 27.11 15.08 -39.43
CA GLU A 791 26.68 14.85 -40.83
C GLU A 791 27.55 13.83 -41.55
N MET A 792 28.88 13.87 -41.34
CA MET A 792 29.82 12.89 -41.87
C MET A 792 29.49 11.44 -41.44
N VAL A 793 29.02 11.21 -40.21
CA VAL A 793 28.62 9.88 -39.71
C VAL A 793 27.30 9.44 -40.41
N VAL A 794 26.38 10.36 -40.55
CA VAL A 794 25.06 10.11 -41.21
C VAL A 794 25.24 9.76 -42.67
N ASP A 795 26.11 10.50 -43.41
CA ASP A 795 26.35 10.25 -44.83
C ASP A 795 27.10 8.93 -45.05
N ARG A 796 28.08 8.62 -44.16
CA ARG A 796 28.77 7.34 -44.23
C ARG A 796 27.84 6.17 -43.92
N ALA A 797 26.91 6.33 -42.98
CA ALA A 797 25.90 5.32 -42.71
C ALA A 797 24.97 5.06 -43.88
N LYS A 798 24.58 6.12 -44.66
CA LYS A 798 23.81 5.98 -45.89
C LYS A 798 24.56 5.16 -46.95
N GLU A 799 25.85 5.43 -47.15
CA GLU A 799 26.68 4.67 -48.08
C GLU A 799 26.75 3.18 -47.72
N ILE A 800 26.95 2.88 -46.41
CA ILE A 800 27.05 1.52 -45.91
C ILE A 800 25.72 0.76 -46.07
N VAL A 801 24.58 1.40 -45.77
CA VAL A 801 23.23 0.78 -45.96
C VAL A 801 22.99 0.43 -47.39
N ASN A 802 23.36 1.31 -48.35
CA ASN A 802 23.23 1.02 -49.78
C ASN A 802 24.05 -0.19 -50.23
N GLN A 803 25.25 -0.38 -49.63
CA GLN A 803 26.09 -1.56 -49.90
C GLN A 803 25.54 -2.86 -49.31
N LEU A 804 24.95 -2.78 -48.10
CA LEU A 804 24.33 -3.92 -47.41
C LEU A 804 23.00 -4.36 -48.04
N SER A 805 22.21 -3.41 -48.49
CA SER A 805 20.90 -3.70 -49.15
C SER A 805 21.04 -4.47 -50.45
N ALA A 806 22.23 -4.51 -51.07
CA ALA A 806 22.49 -5.31 -52.28
C ALA A 806 22.55 -6.83 -51.99
N ASN A 807 22.53 -7.26 -50.72
CA ASN A 807 22.56 -8.67 -50.28
C ASN A 807 21.27 -9.04 -49.48
N ASP A 808 20.11 -8.64 -49.96
CA ASP A 808 18.86 -8.70 -49.22
C ASP A 808 18.38 -10.15 -48.94
N ILE A 809 18.01 -10.41 -47.69
CA ILE A 809 17.55 -11.69 -47.15
C ILE A 809 16.09 -11.96 -47.49
N THR A 810 15.37 -10.94 -47.96
CA THR A 810 13.90 -10.93 -48.20
C THR A 810 13.44 -12.05 -49.14
N GLU A 811 14.25 -12.45 -50.12
CA GLU A 811 13.90 -13.57 -51.03
C GLU A 811 13.95 -14.92 -50.33
N THR A 812 14.83 -15.13 -49.36
CA THR A 812 14.96 -16.38 -48.62
C THR A 812 13.78 -16.54 -47.63
N VAL A 813 13.31 -15.45 -47.04
CA VAL A 813 12.20 -15.42 -46.07
C VAL A 813 10.84 -15.68 -46.76
N LYS A 814 10.66 -15.27 -48.03
CA LYS A 814 9.46 -15.59 -48.80
C LYS A 814 9.22 -17.08 -48.98
N ASN A 815 10.24 -17.89 -48.91
CA ASN A 815 10.19 -19.32 -49.15
C ASN A 815 10.01 -20.19 -47.86
N ILE A 816 9.98 -19.57 -46.69
CA ILE A 816 9.69 -20.30 -45.46
C ILE A 816 8.23 -20.73 -45.43
N SER A 817 7.98 -22.02 -45.36
CA SER A 817 6.63 -22.57 -45.25
C SER A 817 6.12 -22.46 -43.81
N VAL A 818 4.89 -21.96 -43.66
CA VAL A 818 4.19 -21.99 -42.34
C VAL A 818 3.78 -23.44 -42.06
N GLU A 819 4.23 -24.01 -40.96
CA GLU A 819 3.74 -25.30 -40.49
C GLU A 819 2.30 -25.16 -40.01
N THR A 820 1.34 -25.40 -40.90
CA THR A 820 -0.03 -25.73 -40.49
C THR A 820 -0.01 -27.05 -39.78
N ALA A 821 -0.29 -27.08 -38.50
CA ALA A 821 -0.44 -28.27 -37.67
C ALA A 821 -1.61 -29.16 -38.21
N ALA A 822 -1.41 -29.84 -39.33
CA ALA A 822 -2.26 -30.90 -39.81
C ALA A 822 -1.62 -32.22 -39.43
N ALA A 823 -2.23 -32.89 -38.45
CA ALA A 823 -2.16 -34.28 -38.13
C ALA A 823 -0.76 -34.90 -38.02
N THR A 824 -0.05 -34.69 -36.95
CA THR A 824 0.94 -35.66 -36.50
C THR A 824 0.27 -36.65 -35.55
N LYS A 825 0.32 -37.92 -35.95
CA LYS A 825 -0.06 -39.09 -35.15
C LYS A 825 0.57 -39.02 -33.77
N LYS A 826 -0.24 -39.35 -32.74
CA LYS A 826 0.16 -39.57 -31.37
C LYS A 826 1.50 -40.29 -31.26
N LYS A 827 2.59 -39.58 -31.01
CA LYS A 827 3.69 -40.07 -30.21
C LYS A 827 3.39 -39.65 -28.78
N LYS A 828 3.48 -40.64 -27.87
CA LYS A 828 3.32 -40.45 -26.44
C LYS A 828 4.10 -39.19 -26.03
N GLU A 829 3.40 -38.26 -25.44
CA GLU A 829 4.00 -37.15 -24.72
C GLU A 829 4.89 -37.71 -23.62
N PRO A 830 6.13 -37.25 -23.48
CA PRO A 830 6.82 -37.38 -22.23
C PRO A 830 6.12 -36.44 -21.23
N HIS A 831 5.83 -36.94 -20.05
CA HIS A 831 5.37 -36.19 -18.93
C HIS A 831 6.29 -34.96 -18.75
N LEU A 832 5.72 -33.74 -18.78
CA LEU A 832 6.39 -32.46 -18.63
C LEU A 832 6.70 -32.13 -17.15
N ASP A 833 6.75 -33.16 -16.29
CA ASP A 833 7.03 -33.02 -14.85
C ASP A 833 8.50 -33.23 -14.47
N GLU A 834 9.36 -33.49 -15.45
CA GLU A 834 10.81 -33.49 -15.25
C GLU A 834 11.44 -32.48 -16.24
N VAL A 835 11.44 -31.23 -15.89
CA VAL A 835 12.41 -30.30 -16.42
C VAL A 835 13.75 -30.69 -15.80
N ASP A 836 14.53 -31.40 -16.58
CA ASP A 836 15.90 -31.70 -16.25
C ASP A 836 16.66 -30.34 -16.10
N LEU A 837 16.86 -29.92 -14.88
CA LEU A 837 17.59 -28.69 -14.52
C LEU A 837 19.06 -28.75 -14.94
N THR A 838 19.52 -29.88 -15.52
CA THR A 838 20.87 -30.06 -16.04
C THR A 838 21.12 -29.45 -17.43
N GLN A 839 20.09 -28.90 -18.10
CA GLN A 839 20.26 -28.31 -19.45
C GLN A 839 20.22 -26.76 -19.47
N MET A 840 20.21 -26.09 -18.34
CA MET A 840 20.20 -24.61 -18.28
C MET A 840 21.50 -23.95 -17.87
N SER A 841 22.64 -24.58 -18.06
CA SER A 841 23.93 -23.95 -17.81
C SER A 841 24.75 -23.89 -19.09
N LEU A 842 24.58 -22.78 -19.80
CA LEU A 842 25.50 -22.41 -20.91
C LEU A 842 26.82 -21.81 -20.39
N PHE A 843 27.02 -21.78 -19.07
CA PHE A 843 28.23 -21.35 -18.38
C PHE A 843 28.80 -22.41 -17.46
N ASP A 844 28.42 -23.68 -17.63
CA ASP A 844 29.12 -24.79 -17.01
C ASP A 844 30.42 -25.08 -17.73
N THR A 845 31.32 -24.15 -17.59
CA THR A 845 32.72 -24.44 -17.80
C THR A 845 33.43 -24.33 -16.47
N VAL A 846 33.22 -25.25 -15.57
CA VAL A 846 34.26 -25.70 -14.64
C VAL A 846 33.69 -26.86 -13.84
N LYS A 847 34.08 -28.04 -14.15
CA LYS A 847 34.49 -29.21 -13.37
C LYS A 847 34.17 -29.21 -11.85
N ASP A 848 32.90 -28.94 -11.47
CA ASP A 848 32.42 -29.28 -10.14
C ASP A 848 32.01 -30.73 -10.02
N ASP A 849 31.93 -31.41 -11.14
CA ASP A 849 31.46 -32.81 -11.25
C ASP A 849 32.35 -33.79 -10.47
N ASP A 850 33.67 -33.55 -10.41
CA ASP A 850 34.63 -34.40 -9.67
C ASP A 850 34.52 -34.24 -8.13
N ILE A 851 34.19 -33.03 -7.62
CA ILE A 851 34.00 -32.81 -6.17
C ILE A 851 32.64 -33.36 -5.71
N ILE A 852 31.61 -33.20 -6.53
CA ILE A 852 30.26 -33.73 -6.30
C ILE A 852 30.30 -35.24 -6.38
N GLN A 853 31.05 -35.80 -7.31
CA GLN A 853 31.23 -37.24 -7.45
C GLN A 853 32.00 -37.81 -6.26
N GLU A 854 33.08 -37.17 -5.86
CA GLU A 854 33.89 -37.53 -4.69
C GLU A 854 33.05 -37.47 -3.40
N LEU A 855 32.18 -36.47 -3.27
CA LEU A 855 31.24 -36.33 -2.13
C LEU A 855 30.18 -37.44 -2.11
N ARG A 856 29.69 -37.88 -3.28
CA ARG A 856 28.73 -39.00 -3.41
C ARG A 856 29.34 -40.34 -3.07
N GLU A 857 30.64 -40.53 -3.31
CA GLU A 857 31.38 -41.76 -3.05
C GLU A 857 31.83 -41.88 -1.57
N VAL A 858 31.69 -40.83 -0.76
CA VAL A 858 32.04 -40.87 0.65
C VAL A 858 31.00 -41.65 1.47
N ASP A 859 31.39 -42.81 1.95
CA ASP A 859 30.57 -43.61 2.88
C ASP A 859 30.77 -43.15 4.34
N ILE A 860 29.94 -42.21 4.78
CA ILE A 860 29.99 -41.61 6.10
C ILE A 860 29.70 -42.65 7.20
N SER A 861 28.99 -43.74 6.91
CA SER A 861 28.59 -44.75 7.90
C SER A 861 29.76 -45.61 8.40
N HIS A 862 30.87 -45.65 7.64
CA HIS A 862 32.08 -46.44 7.95
C HIS A 862 33.27 -45.53 8.34
N MET A 863 33.09 -44.23 8.51
CA MET A 863 34.16 -43.30 8.86
C MET A 863 34.10 -42.90 10.34
N THR A 864 35.30 -42.70 10.95
CA THR A 864 35.34 -42.09 12.26
C THR A 864 35.03 -40.57 12.16
N PRO A 865 34.56 -39.91 13.25
CA PRO A 865 34.29 -38.47 13.21
C PRO A 865 35.52 -37.65 12.79
N LEU A 866 36.73 -38.10 13.11
CA LEU A 866 37.96 -37.42 12.72
C LEU A 866 38.24 -37.56 11.25
N ASP A 867 38.01 -38.73 10.65
CA ASP A 867 38.18 -39.00 9.23
C ASP A 867 37.15 -38.23 8.41
N ALA A 868 35.92 -38.16 8.87
CA ALA A 868 34.85 -37.36 8.24
C ALA A 868 35.19 -35.86 8.23
N MET A 869 35.72 -35.32 9.34
CA MET A 869 36.19 -33.94 9.42
C MET A 869 37.39 -33.67 8.49
N ASN A 870 38.35 -34.61 8.45
CA ASN A 870 39.51 -34.49 7.55
C ASN A 870 39.07 -34.51 6.08
N LYS A 871 38.13 -35.36 5.71
CA LYS A 871 37.61 -35.46 4.34
C LYS A 871 36.84 -34.20 3.94
N LEU A 872 36.03 -33.66 4.85
CA LEU A 872 35.32 -32.41 4.64
C LEU A 872 36.29 -31.22 4.47
N TYR A 873 37.35 -31.18 5.24
CA TYR A 873 38.42 -30.19 5.12
C TYR A 873 39.19 -30.30 3.79
N GLU A 874 39.44 -31.53 3.33
CA GLU A 874 40.06 -31.78 2.02
C GLU A 874 39.18 -31.29 0.86
N LEU A 875 37.89 -31.60 0.90
CA LEU A 875 36.91 -31.13 -0.08
C LEU A 875 36.77 -29.60 -0.06
N GLN A 876 36.71 -28.99 1.13
CA GLN A 876 36.67 -27.55 1.27
C GLN A 876 37.91 -26.85 0.70
N ASN A 877 39.10 -27.42 0.91
CA ASN A 877 40.32 -26.89 0.34
C ASN A 877 40.38 -27.07 -1.18
N LYS A 878 39.82 -28.15 -1.73
CA LYS A 878 39.68 -28.32 -3.18
C LYS A 878 38.77 -27.23 -3.78
N VAL A 879 37.67 -26.86 -3.09
CA VAL A 879 36.80 -25.76 -3.51
C VAL A 879 37.52 -24.40 -3.42
N LYS A 880 38.20 -24.12 -2.29
CA LYS A 880 38.89 -22.84 -2.08
C LYS A 880 40.09 -22.59 -3.02
N ASN A 881 40.75 -23.66 -3.46
CA ASN A 881 41.93 -23.53 -4.34
C ASN A 881 41.57 -23.52 -5.84
N ARG A 882 40.29 -23.47 -6.18
CA ARG A 882 39.78 -23.39 -7.58
C ARG A 882 39.41 -21.97 -8.01
N TRP A 883 39.43 -21.02 -7.08
CA TRP A 883 39.14 -19.60 -7.34
C TRP A 883 40.38 -18.73 -7.09
#